data_ab847b251ef989dfaaaf2305e3080258
#
_entry.id   ab847b251ef989dfaaaf2305e3080258
#
_cell.length_a   1.000
_cell.length_b   1.000
_cell.length_c   1.000
_cell.angle_alpha   90.00
_cell.angle_beta   90.00
_cell.angle_gamma   90.00
#
_symmetry.space_group_name_H-M   'P 1'
#
loop_
_entity.id
_entity.type
_entity.pdbx_description
1 polymer ?
#
loop_
_entity_poly.entity_id
_entity_poly.type
_entity_poly.pdbx_seq_one_letter_code
_entity_poly.pdbx_strand_id
1 'polypeptide(L)'
;MAETAITTATTLAAWDDLEEYTVGFGKYSDMLKEQLLDIDTVPGRALVSIVGESSIGKTTLARKVYQSPEVRNHFAIRTWTVLPPNSRPADVLRDIHRQATSQLRRSPSNGQNAEDGGCDAKGGKDISNSLFRNMTGRRYLVVVDGSIAVADWNSLRASLPDEGNGSRVVLVTDAAGLEVVGYAGGPTYDPIELTRLSPENTYELFRRRVFGLRGDCPGRYKSRYYQDVFRITRGLPLSVVVLAGVLRSKELPAEWDQVMAQLLAAKDQPQHCKSGSGGARRIMSLAFDDLPHHLKSCFLYFAAMPESAPVDAARLVRLWVAEGFVRPRRGSTMEEVGQGYLKELISRCMVQLVDKDEFGTVTAVVVHDRLHAFAQEEAQDACFVESHDSTDVLAPATVRRLAVQNTTDRHVHLGNALPKLRTIVCDFANGGAAKPSVCIHSTDLGFLHASKFLRVIDIHGLELKKLPDELGSMIHIRYLGLQCGQLERLPSTISKLVNLQSLILKGRSGGVLGVTAAFWTIPTLRHVVAPFALPRCLGDLYSLQTLHGVQPRGWDTRAVAGNPLGRATNLRSLELSGLTAANAGALVTALESLDLLVHLVLQGESLPPAVFTVASLRRLQSLRLVGAMEEEEEDAGDEVAVRYIRPNLTRLSMWGTMVGQGFVDMLGELPSLAELTLMWGAYEGERLEFGDGAFRSLQKLRLGLPDLEEWAVSAGSMAALARLTLLRCAKMEMLPEALGGMKELEEVVLYSMPKMVGRIKEDGGQDHHKIKHVPVIQTIW
;
A
#
# COMPACT_ATOMS: atom_id res chain seq x y z
N MET A 1 -5.67 21.78 -26.11
CA MET A 1 -6.39 20.68 -25.41
C MET A 1 -5.93 19.30 -25.87
N ALA A 2 -5.62 19.06 -27.13
CA ALA A 2 -5.06 17.79 -27.59
C ALA A 2 -3.61 17.55 -27.17
N GLU A 3 -2.78 18.58 -27.15
CA GLU A 3 -1.37 18.50 -26.69
C GLU A 3 -1.25 18.19 -25.19
N THR A 4 -2.16 18.73 -24.34
CA THR A 4 -2.16 18.45 -22.91
C THR A 4 -2.58 16.99 -22.61
N ALA A 5 -3.46 16.42 -23.42
CA ALA A 5 -3.90 15.02 -23.28
C ALA A 5 -2.79 14.03 -23.73
N ILE A 6 -2.04 14.39 -24.79
CA ILE A 6 -0.91 13.58 -25.28
C ILE A 6 0.23 13.60 -24.24
N THR A 7 0.53 14.75 -23.63
CA THR A 7 1.56 14.86 -22.59
C THR A 7 1.19 14.04 -21.34
N THR A 8 -0.10 14.01 -20.97
CA THR A 8 -0.57 13.24 -19.80
C THR A 8 -0.54 11.74 -20.06
N ALA A 9 -0.94 11.30 -21.26
CA ALA A 9 -0.89 9.88 -21.65
C ALA A 9 0.55 9.35 -21.77
N THR A 10 1.47 10.15 -22.35
CA THR A 10 2.89 9.81 -22.45
C THR A 10 3.56 9.75 -21.06
N THR A 11 3.13 10.61 -20.12
CA THR A 11 3.63 10.60 -18.75
C THR A 11 3.15 9.36 -17.99
N LEU A 12 1.91 8.92 -18.18
CA LEU A 12 1.36 7.72 -17.52
C LEU A 12 2.03 6.43 -18.02
N ALA A 13 2.23 6.28 -19.33
CA ALA A 13 2.94 5.13 -19.90
C ALA A 13 4.41 5.05 -19.43
N ALA A 14 5.08 6.20 -19.22
CA ALA A 14 6.44 6.26 -18.70
C ALA A 14 6.57 5.88 -17.21
N TRP A 15 5.45 5.73 -16.49
CA TRP A 15 5.45 5.37 -15.07
C TRP A 15 5.46 3.86 -14.84
N ASP A 16 4.75 3.10 -15.66
CA ASP A 16 4.79 1.65 -15.65
C ASP A 16 6.20 1.13 -15.97
N ASP A 17 6.92 1.89 -16.80
CA ASP A 17 8.28 1.59 -17.18
C ASP A 17 9.34 1.89 -16.10
N LEU A 18 9.08 2.74 -15.09
CA LEU A 18 10.08 3.15 -14.09
C LEU A 18 10.38 2.08 -13.03
N GLU A 19 9.48 1.12 -12.80
CA GLU A 19 9.67 0.07 -11.78
C GLU A 19 10.55 -1.09 -12.25
N GLU A 20 10.64 -1.36 -13.55
CA GLU A 20 11.37 -2.52 -14.08
C GLU A 20 12.86 -2.31 -14.35
N TYR A 21 13.40 -1.08 -14.13
CA TYR A 21 14.76 -0.75 -14.56
C TYR A 21 15.85 -1.03 -13.54
N THR A 22 16.33 -2.25 -13.52
CA THR A 22 17.56 -2.63 -12.85
C THR A 22 18.66 -2.84 -13.89
N VAL A 23 19.73 -2.05 -13.82
CA VAL A 23 20.90 -2.16 -14.71
C VAL A 23 22.08 -2.70 -13.92
N GLY A 24 22.88 -3.61 -14.54
CA GLY A 24 24.09 -4.13 -13.95
C GLY A 24 23.89 -5.23 -12.91
N PHE A 25 22.68 -5.72 -12.69
CA PHE A 25 22.39 -6.76 -11.69
C PHE A 25 22.43 -8.20 -12.21
N GLY A 26 22.61 -8.44 -13.52
CA GLY A 26 22.56 -9.80 -14.10
C GLY A 26 23.38 -10.81 -13.30
N LYS A 27 24.70 -10.61 -13.25
CA LYS A 27 25.62 -11.49 -12.49
C LYS A 27 25.20 -11.70 -11.03
N TYR A 28 24.85 -10.63 -10.33
CA TYR A 28 24.48 -10.70 -8.91
C TYR A 28 23.13 -11.38 -8.69
N SER A 29 22.18 -11.18 -9.62
CA SER A 29 20.89 -11.88 -9.59
C SER A 29 21.04 -13.37 -9.78
N ASP A 30 21.90 -13.79 -10.71
CA ASP A 30 22.16 -15.20 -10.98
C ASP A 30 22.86 -15.86 -9.77
N MET A 31 23.88 -15.21 -9.21
CA MET A 31 24.56 -15.68 -7.99
C MET A 31 23.57 -15.82 -6.81
N LEU A 32 22.71 -14.82 -6.61
CA LEU A 32 21.72 -14.86 -5.53
C LEU A 32 20.68 -15.95 -5.75
N LYS A 33 20.20 -16.14 -6.97
CA LYS A 33 19.28 -17.24 -7.32
C LYS A 33 19.94 -18.60 -7.08
N GLU A 34 21.17 -18.79 -7.53
CA GLU A 34 21.94 -20.02 -7.32
C GLU A 34 22.04 -20.37 -5.84
N GLN A 35 22.47 -19.42 -4.99
CA GLN A 35 22.57 -19.65 -3.54
C GLN A 35 21.21 -19.91 -2.87
N LEU A 36 20.13 -19.30 -3.36
CA LEU A 36 18.79 -19.50 -2.79
C LEU A 36 18.17 -20.84 -3.18
N LEU A 37 18.41 -21.31 -4.39
CA LEU A 37 17.78 -22.51 -4.95
C LEU A 37 18.62 -23.78 -4.77
N ASP A 38 19.86 -23.65 -4.33
CA ASP A 38 20.79 -24.76 -4.11
C ASP A 38 20.39 -25.63 -2.91
N ILE A 39 19.73 -26.76 -3.18
CA ILE A 39 19.35 -27.75 -2.16
C ILE A 39 20.37 -28.88 -2.10
N ASP A 40 21.00 -29.18 -3.22
CA ASP A 40 21.80 -30.38 -3.38
C ASP A 40 23.14 -30.28 -2.60
N THR A 41 23.76 -29.09 -2.61
CA THR A 41 25.02 -28.87 -1.88
C THR A 41 24.77 -28.42 -0.45
N VAL A 42 23.73 -27.64 -0.18
CA VAL A 42 23.39 -27.12 1.17
C VAL A 42 21.93 -27.37 1.49
N PRO A 43 21.56 -28.59 1.90
CA PRO A 43 20.17 -28.91 2.25
C PRO A 43 19.68 -28.22 3.52
N GLY A 44 20.58 -27.89 4.47
CA GLY A 44 20.26 -27.20 5.71
C GLY A 44 19.81 -25.75 5.51
N ARG A 45 19.31 -25.15 6.59
CA ARG A 45 19.03 -23.71 6.62
C ARG A 45 20.32 -22.91 6.47
N ALA A 46 20.48 -22.21 5.36
CA ALA A 46 21.67 -21.43 5.07
C ALA A 46 21.43 -19.92 5.14
N LEU A 47 22.51 -19.20 5.52
CA LEU A 47 22.57 -17.74 5.48
C LEU A 47 23.19 -17.29 4.16
N VAL A 48 22.48 -16.40 3.46
CA VAL A 48 22.94 -15.69 2.28
C VAL A 48 23.08 -14.21 2.63
N SER A 49 24.19 -13.58 2.32
CA SER A 49 24.41 -12.17 2.64
C SER A 49 24.66 -11.32 1.40
N ILE A 50 23.98 -10.17 1.34
CA ILE A 50 24.17 -9.15 0.32
C ILE A 50 24.78 -7.93 0.98
N VAL A 51 26.00 -7.57 0.55
CA VAL A 51 26.82 -6.57 1.21
C VAL A 51 27.22 -5.46 0.24
N GLY A 52 27.43 -4.27 0.75
CA GLY A 52 27.90 -3.13 -0.02
C GLY A 52 27.58 -1.80 0.64
N GLU A 53 28.09 -0.70 0.08
CA GLU A 53 27.83 0.63 0.61
C GLU A 53 26.34 1.02 0.56
N SER A 54 25.96 1.99 1.36
CA SER A 54 24.59 2.51 1.35
C SER A 54 24.23 3.09 -0.03
N SER A 55 23.00 2.82 -0.50
CA SER A 55 22.49 3.27 -1.80
C SER A 55 23.09 2.61 -3.04
N ILE A 56 23.82 1.50 -2.86
CA ILE A 56 24.39 0.69 -3.97
C ILE A 56 23.34 -0.17 -4.68
N GLY A 57 22.15 -0.33 -4.10
CA GLY A 57 21.07 -1.12 -4.68
C GLY A 57 20.88 -2.51 -4.07
N LYS A 58 21.40 -2.78 -2.86
CA LYS A 58 21.25 -4.06 -2.15
C LYS A 58 19.77 -4.51 -2.05
N THR A 59 18.93 -3.66 -1.48
CA THR A 59 17.50 -3.89 -1.33
C THR A 59 16.81 -4.13 -2.68
N THR A 60 17.23 -3.40 -3.72
CA THR A 60 16.68 -3.53 -5.07
C THR A 60 17.02 -4.89 -5.68
N LEU A 61 18.28 -5.35 -5.54
CA LEU A 61 18.70 -6.68 -5.98
C LEU A 61 17.92 -7.78 -5.25
N ALA A 62 17.89 -7.70 -3.91
CA ALA A 62 17.18 -8.67 -3.09
C ALA A 62 15.69 -8.74 -3.46
N ARG A 63 15.03 -7.58 -3.64
CA ARG A 63 13.60 -7.50 -4.00
C ARG A 63 13.34 -8.09 -5.39
N LYS A 64 14.18 -7.80 -6.37
CA LYS A 64 14.08 -8.35 -7.73
C LYS A 64 14.12 -9.88 -7.71
N VAL A 65 15.07 -10.47 -6.99
CA VAL A 65 15.20 -11.93 -6.91
C VAL A 65 14.09 -12.54 -6.04
N TYR A 66 13.72 -11.89 -4.93
CA TYR A 66 12.60 -12.31 -4.07
C TYR A 66 11.26 -12.39 -4.84
N GLN A 67 11.07 -11.53 -5.83
CA GLN A 67 9.86 -11.50 -6.66
C GLN A 67 9.96 -12.39 -7.90
N SER A 68 11.14 -12.94 -8.21
CA SER A 68 11.29 -13.78 -9.40
C SER A 68 10.42 -15.04 -9.31
N PRO A 69 9.91 -15.53 -10.45
CA PRO A 69 9.05 -16.72 -10.50
C PRO A 69 9.66 -17.95 -9.83
N GLU A 70 10.94 -18.19 -10.08
CA GLU A 70 11.67 -19.35 -9.57
C GLU A 70 11.72 -19.34 -8.04
N VAL A 71 12.05 -18.19 -7.44
CA VAL A 71 12.10 -18.03 -5.98
C VAL A 71 10.70 -18.07 -5.37
N ARG A 72 9.70 -17.49 -6.04
CA ARG A 72 8.30 -17.52 -5.59
C ARG A 72 7.74 -18.94 -5.53
N ASN A 73 8.05 -19.76 -6.51
CA ASN A 73 7.58 -21.14 -6.58
C ASN A 73 8.35 -22.08 -5.64
N HIS A 74 9.61 -21.73 -5.30
CA HIS A 74 10.49 -22.58 -4.49
C HIS A 74 10.17 -22.56 -2.98
N PHE A 75 9.78 -21.39 -2.44
CA PHE A 75 9.55 -21.21 -1.00
C PHE A 75 8.06 -21.10 -0.67
N ALA A 76 7.58 -21.97 0.22
CA ALA A 76 6.19 -22.00 0.67
C ALA A 76 5.82 -20.80 1.57
N ILE A 77 6.78 -20.32 2.37
CA ILE A 77 6.63 -19.14 3.22
C ILE A 77 7.73 -18.15 2.87
N ARG A 78 7.36 -16.90 2.62
CA ARG A 78 8.32 -15.84 2.31
C ARG A 78 8.01 -14.60 3.14
N THR A 79 8.99 -14.13 3.89
CA THR A 79 8.85 -12.93 4.73
C THR A 79 9.95 -11.92 4.41
N TRP A 80 9.61 -10.64 4.49
CA TRP A 80 10.53 -9.53 4.30
C TRP A 80 10.38 -8.54 5.45
N THR A 81 11.44 -8.41 6.24
CA THR A 81 11.46 -7.49 7.37
C THR A 81 12.54 -6.45 7.18
N VAL A 82 12.16 -5.18 7.29
CA VAL A 82 13.09 -4.04 7.29
C VAL A 82 13.44 -3.71 8.74
N LEU A 83 14.72 -3.51 9.02
CA LEU A 83 15.22 -3.16 10.34
C LEU A 83 15.54 -1.67 10.42
N PRO A 84 14.67 -0.83 10.99
CA PRO A 84 15.03 0.53 11.34
C PRO A 84 16.18 0.57 12.36
N PRO A 85 16.99 1.62 12.39
CA PRO A 85 17.94 1.84 13.48
C PRO A 85 17.24 1.74 14.84
N ASN A 86 17.85 1.04 15.80
CA ASN A 86 17.31 0.80 17.16
C ASN A 86 16.09 -0.16 17.24
N SER A 87 15.85 -1.01 16.26
CA SER A 87 14.82 -2.06 16.33
C SER A 87 15.12 -3.05 17.46
N ARG A 88 14.08 -3.51 18.16
CA ARG A 88 14.23 -4.60 19.17
C ARG A 88 14.07 -5.96 18.49
N PRO A 89 14.77 -7.02 18.96
CA PRO A 89 14.64 -8.39 18.44
C PRO A 89 13.20 -8.90 18.42
N ALA A 90 12.46 -8.57 19.47
CA ALA A 90 11.06 -8.98 19.60
C ALA A 90 10.14 -8.39 18.53
N ASP A 91 10.47 -7.23 17.98
CA ASP A 91 9.68 -6.57 16.94
C ASP A 91 9.94 -7.24 15.58
N VAL A 92 11.19 -7.61 15.30
CA VAL A 92 11.59 -8.39 14.13
C VAL A 92 10.88 -9.75 14.11
N LEU A 93 10.95 -10.48 15.22
CA LEU A 93 10.29 -11.79 15.35
C LEU A 93 8.77 -11.67 15.20
N ARG A 94 8.19 -10.61 15.75
CA ARG A 94 6.75 -10.35 15.66
C ARG A 94 6.32 -10.04 14.22
N ASP A 95 7.11 -9.28 13.49
CA ASP A 95 6.82 -8.95 12.09
C ASP A 95 6.92 -10.20 11.20
N ILE A 96 7.98 -10.99 11.32
CA ILE A 96 8.14 -12.26 10.60
C ILE A 96 6.99 -13.22 10.95
N HIS A 97 6.65 -13.36 12.25
CA HIS A 97 5.55 -14.21 12.69
C HIS A 97 4.21 -13.77 12.10
N ARG A 98 3.93 -12.47 12.07
CA ARG A 98 2.70 -11.91 11.47
C ARG A 98 2.62 -12.22 9.99
N GLN A 99 3.70 -12.00 9.23
CA GLN A 99 3.74 -12.28 7.79
C GLN A 99 3.57 -13.78 7.52
N ALA A 100 4.27 -14.64 8.24
CA ALA A 100 4.14 -16.09 8.14
C ALA A 100 2.71 -16.56 8.49
N THR A 101 2.17 -16.08 9.60
CA THR A 101 0.80 -16.42 10.03
C THR A 101 -0.25 -15.94 9.03
N SER A 102 -0.06 -14.76 8.43
CA SER A 102 -0.98 -14.25 7.42
C SER A 102 -1.01 -15.11 6.16
N GLN A 103 0.14 -15.66 5.75
CA GLN A 103 0.23 -16.60 4.63
C GLN A 103 -0.37 -17.96 5.01
N LEU A 104 -0.20 -18.42 6.24
CA LEU A 104 -0.76 -19.67 6.74
C LEU A 104 -2.27 -19.59 7.03
N ARG A 105 -2.79 -18.47 7.50
CA ARG A 105 -4.25 -18.25 7.65
C ARG A 105 -4.96 -18.18 6.30
N ARG A 106 -4.24 -17.87 5.26
CA ARG A 106 -4.69 -18.03 3.87
C ARG A 106 -4.64 -19.51 3.42
N SER A 107 -4.02 -20.39 4.20
CA SER A 107 -3.89 -21.85 4.00
C SER A 107 -4.65 -22.60 5.11
N PRO A 108 -5.75 -23.26 4.87
CA PRO A 108 -6.45 -23.98 5.91
C PRO A 108 -6.10 -25.48 5.91
N SER A 109 -5.16 -25.86 6.72
CA SER A 109 -4.97 -27.24 7.11
C SER A 109 -4.90 -27.38 8.63
N ASN A 110 -5.97 -26.98 9.33
CA ASN A 110 -6.27 -27.51 10.66
C ASN A 110 -7.70 -27.13 11.06
N GLY A 111 -8.63 -28.01 10.75
CA GLY A 111 -9.92 -28.05 11.43
C GLY A 111 -9.73 -28.67 12.81
N GLN A 112 -9.20 -27.92 13.75
CA GLN A 112 -9.36 -28.15 15.18
C GLN A 112 -8.83 -26.92 15.92
N ASN A 113 -9.77 -26.17 16.56
CA ASN A 113 -9.51 -25.22 17.64
C ASN A 113 -8.37 -24.21 17.40
N ALA A 114 -8.53 -23.33 16.41
CA ALA A 114 -7.98 -21.99 16.57
C ALA A 114 -8.92 -21.27 17.57
N GLU A 115 -8.72 -21.55 18.87
CA GLU A 115 -9.12 -20.60 19.88
C GLU A 115 -8.60 -19.25 19.43
N ASP A 116 -9.50 -18.30 19.39
CA ASP A 116 -9.27 -16.87 19.17
C ASP A 116 -8.49 -16.29 20.36
N GLY A 117 -7.38 -16.94 20.67
CA GLY A 117 -6.37 -16.50 21.62
C GLY A 117 -5.63 -15.37 20.96
N GLY A 118 -6.10 -14.13 21.20
CA GLY A 118 -5.43 -12.92 20.78
C GLY A 118 -3.93 -13.04 21.01
N CYS A 119 -3.14 -12.87 19.93
CA CYS A 119 -1.66 -12.87 19.95
C CYS A 119 -1.04 -11.78 20.82
N ASP A 120 -1.85 -11.09 21.61
CA ASP A 120 -1.57 -9.78 22.16
C ASP A 120 -1.00 -9.79 23.59
N ALA A 121 -0.92 -10.96 24.22
CA ALA A 121 -0.39 -11.09 25.57
C ALA A 121 0.77 -12.09 25.70
N LYS A 122 1.29 -12.64 24.58
CA LYS A 122 2.36 -13.63 24.63
C LYS A 122 3.72 -12.94 24.68
N GLY A 123 4.50 -13.22 25.71
CA GLY A 123 5.88 -12.76 25.83
C GLY A 123 6.74 -13.23 24.63
N GLY A 124 7.91 -12.62 24.44
CA GLY A 124 8.79 -12.92 23.31
C GLY A 124 9.10 -14.41 23.08
N LYS A 125 9.14 -15.23 24.15
CA LYS A 125 9.32 -16.69 24.08
C LYS A 125 8.14 -17.41 23.42
N ASP A 126 6.91 -16.95 23.65
CA ASP A 126 5.70 -17.55 23.05
C ASP A 126 5.61 -17.25 21.55
N ILE A 127 6.06 -16.06 21.13
CA ILE A 127 6.13 -15.68 19.71
C ILE A 127 7.19 -16.52 19.00
N SER A 128 8.36 -16.70 19.61
CA SER A 128 9.44 -17.55 19.08
C SER A 128 8.97 -18.98 18.87
N ASN A 129 8.31 -19.58 19.88
CA ASN A 129 7.79 -20.94 19.80
C ASN A 129 6.65 -21.08 18.75
N SER A 130 5.82 -20.05 18.62
CA SER A 130 4.76 -20.03 17.62
C SER A 130 5.32 -19.88 16.20
N LEU A 131 6.31 -19.03 16.02
CA LEU A 131 7.02 -18.87 14.75
C LEU A 131 7.70 -20.18 14.35
N PHE A 132 8.42 -20.81 15.27
CA PHE A 132 9.07 -22.10 15.05
C PHE A 132 8.06 -23.14 14.53
N ARG A 133 6.92 -23.31 15.22
CA ARG A 133 5.86 -24.23 14.78
C ARG A 133 5.29 -23.89 13.42
N ASN A 134 5.09 -22.62 13.12
CA ASN A 134 4.53 -22.17 11.84
C ASN A 134 5.47 -22.46 10.66
N MET A 135 6.78 -22.45 10.90
CA MET A 135 7.81 -22.68 9.88
C MET A 135 8.16 -24.18 9.74
N THR A 136 7.89 -25.01 10.77
CA THR A 136 8.17 -26.46 10.77
C THR A 136 7.46 -27.16 9.60
N GLY A 137 8.16 -28.07 8.92
CA GLY A 137 7.67 -28.84 7.76
C GLY A 137 7.55 -28.02 6.46
N ARG A 138 8.00 -26.77 6.45
CA ARG A 138 7.88 -25.86 5.29
C ARG A 138 9.20 -25.24 4.90
N ARG A 139 9.44 -25.18 3.59
CA ARG A 139 10.58 -24.44 3.06
C ARG A 139 10.26 -22.95 3.11
N TYR A 140 11.10 -22.17 3.78
CA TYR A 140 10.88 -20.75 3.96
C TYR A 140 12.07 -19.90 3.50
N LEU A 141 11.75 -18.66 3.10
CA LEU A 141 12.68 -17.59 2.82
C LEU A 141 12.39 -16.40 3.75
N VAL A 142 13.37 -16.05 4.59
CA VAL A 142 13.30 -14.85 5.45
C VAL A 142 14.32 -13.85 4.95
N VAL A 143 13.88 -12.67 4.55
CA VAL A 143 14.75 -11.54 4.19
C VAL A 143 14.77 -10.55 5.33
N VAL A 144 15.97 -10.22 5.80
CA VAL A 144 16.23 -9.20 6.83
C VAL A 144 17.00 -8.08 6.17
N ASP A 145 16.35 -6.94 5.98
CA ASP A 145 16.91 -5.78 5.29
C ASP A 145 17.31 -4.71 6.31
N GLY A 146 18.59 -4.60 6.57
CA GLY A 146 19.20 -3.73 7.57
C GLY A 146 20.27 -4.43 8.42
N SER A 147 20.97 -3.66 9.23
CA SER A 147 22.02 -4.18 10.13
C SER A 147 21.39 -4.77 11.39
N ILE A 148 21.73 -6.01 11.72
CA ILE A 148 21.26 -6.73 12.91
C ILE A 148 22.44 -6.97 13.87
N ALA A 149 22.22 -6.80 15.16
CA ALA A 149 23.22 -7.13 16.17
C ALA A 149 23.35 -8.65 16.36
N VAL A 150 24.54 -9.13 16.76
CA VAL A 150 24.80 -10.57 16.95
C VAL A 150 23.83 -11.22 17.95
N ALA A 151 23.51 -10.54 19.04
CA ALA A 151 22.55 -11.04 20.04
C ALA A 151 21.15 -11.24 19.46
N ASP A 152 20.71 -10.30 18.60
CA ASP A 152 19.39 -10.30 17.96
C ASP A 152 19.34 -11.38 16.87
N TRP A 153 20.42 -11.54 16.13
CA TRP A 153 20.60 -12.63 15.18
C TRP A 153 20.44 -14.00 15.85
N ASN A 154 21.10 -14.21 16.99
CA ASN A 154 20.99 -15.47 17.72
C ASN A 154 19.55 -15.76 18.17
N SER A 155 18.82 -14.74 18.58
CA SER A 155 17.40 -14.87 18.96
C SER A 155 16.51 -15.19 17.76
N LEU A 156 16.74 -14.54 16.62
CA LEU A 156 16.03 -14.83 15.36
C LEU A 156 16.31 -16.25 14.90
N ARG A 157 17.58 -16.63 14.86
CA ARG A 157 18.02 -17.96 14.44
C ARG A 157 17.40 -19.09 15.27
N ALA A 158 17.32 -18.91 16.59
CA ALA A 158 16.72 -19.89 17.49
C ALA A 158 15.19 -20.07 17.25
N SER A 159 14.54 -19.09 16.64
CA SER A 159 13.12 -19.09 16.33
C SER A 159 12.78 -19.70 14.97
N LEU A 160 13.78 -20.06 14.17
CA LEU A 160 13.62 -20.62 12.82
C LEU A 160 14.09 -22.08 12.79
N PRO A 161 13.24 -23.06 12.40
CA PRO A 161 13.63 -24.46 12.34
C PRO A 161 14.69 -24.72 11.24
N ASP A 162 15.53 -25.72 11.47
CA ASP A 162 16.43 -26.28 10.47
C ASP A 162 16.10 -27.76 10.26
N GLU A 163 15.47 -28.07 9.16
CA GLU A 163 14.96 -29.41 8.85
C GLU A 163 15.63 -30.03 7.61
N GLY A 164 16.70 -29.45 7.14
CA GLY A 164 17.39 -29.95 5.96
C GLY A 164 16.55 -29.84 4.67
N ASN A 165 15.62 -28.89 4.60
CA ASN A 165 14.66 -28.73 3.50
C ASN A 165 14.99 -27.62 2.51
N GLY A 166 16.20 -27.04 2.59
CA GLY A 166 16.62 -25.94 1.71
C GLY A 166 16.05 -24.57 2.10
N SER A 167 15.65 -24.35 3.36
CA SER A 167 15.22 -23.03 3.84
C SER A 167 16.38 -22.01 3.83
N ARG A 168 16.10 -20.73 3.59
CA ARG A 168 17.11 -19.68 3.45
C ARG A 168 16.77 -18.45 4.29
N VAL A 169 17.83 -17.81 4.80
CA VAL A 169 17.77 -16.48 5.40
C VAL A 169 18.69 -15.55 4.60
N VAL A 170 18.17 -14.45 4.12
CA VAL A 170 18.93 -13.42 3.40
C VAL A 170 19.14 -12.23 4.32
N LEU A 171 20.40 -11.85 4.51
CA LEU A 171 20.78 -10.64 5.24
C LEU A 171 21.25 -9.57 4.24
N VAL A 172 20.56 -8.43 4.21
CA VAL A 172 20.92 -7.28 3.39
C VAL A 172 21.56 -6.24 4.30
N THR A 173 22.89 -6.06 4.23
CA THR A 173 23.60 -5.25 5.20
C THR A 173 24.78 -4.47 4.59
N ASP A 174 25.46 -3.66 5.39
CA ASP A 174 26.74 -3.05 5.06
C ASP A 174 27.93 -3.92 5.56
N ALA A 175 29.14 -3.41 5.40
CA ALA A 175 30.35 -4.15 5.81
C ALA A 175 30.40 -4.40 7.33
N ALA A 176 29.82 -3.50 8.15
CA ALA A 176 29.80 -3.67 9.60
C ALA A 176 28.88 -4.83 10.04
N GLY A 177 27.77 -5.03 9.31
CA GLY A 177 26.84 -6.14 9.58
C GLY A 177 27.37 -7.53 9.20
N LEU A 178 28.53 -7.63 8.54
CA LEU A 178 29.19 -8.91 8.24
C LEU A 178 29.68 -9.66 9.50
N GLU A 179 29.85 -8.99 10.62
CA GLU A 179 30.19 -9.67 11.88
C GLU A 179 29.21 -10.79 12.22
N VAL A 180 27.93 -10.62 11.88
CA VAL A 180 26.86 -11.61 12.10
C VAL A 180 27.11 -12.90 11.32
N VAL A 181 27.74 -12.83 10.16
CA VAL A 181 28.03 -14.00 9.31
C VAL A 181 28.98 -14.96 10.03
N GLY A 182 29.95 -14.45 10.79
CA GLY A 182 30.86 -15.26 11.63
C GLY A 182 30.14 -16.01 12.78
N TYR A 183 28.94 -15.58 13.17
CA TYR A 183 28.11 -16.18 14.21
C TYR A 183 26.87 -16.89 13.64
N ALA A 184 26.86 -17.18 12.34
CA ALA A 184 25.69 -17.77 11.66
C ALA A 184 25.27 -19.12 12.24
N GLY A 185 26.23 -19.90 12.79
CA GLY A 185 25.98 -21.18 13.48
C GLY A 185 25.28 -22.22 12.61
N GLY A 186 25.48 -22.16 11.30
CA GLY A 186 24.98 -23.04 10.27
C GLY A 186 25.69 -22.76 8.95
N PRO A 187 25.32 -23.43 7.85
CA PRO A 187 25.91 -23.19 6.54
C PRO A 187 25.76 -21.72 6.12
N THR A 188 26.83 -21.16 5.57
CA THR A 188 26.84 -19.79 5.02
C THR A 188 27.41 -19.83 3.61
N TYR A 189 26.83 -19.04 2.73
CA TYR A 189 27.43 -18.77 1.42
C TYR A 189 28.39 -17.58 1.49
N ASP A 190 29.29 -17.51 0.53
CA ASP A 190 30.14 -16.33 0.37
C ASP A 190 29.28 -15.09 0.15
N PRO A 191 29.61 -13.97 0.82
CA PRO A 191 28.85 -12.73 0.68
C PRO A 191 28.81 -12.23 -0.77
N ILE A 192 27.64 -11.82 -1.22
CA ILE A 192 27.47 -11.15 -2.51
C ILE A 192 27.82 -9.68 -2.33
N GLU A 193 29.03 -9.29 -2.68
CA GLU A 193 29.51 -7.92 -2.57
C GLU A 193 29.11 -7.09 -3.80
N LEU A 194 28.18 -6.14 -3.61
CA LEU A 194 27.82 -5.21 -4.67
C LEU A 194 28.86 -4.10 -4.80
N THR A 195 29.31 -3.91 -6.02
CA THR A 195 30.21 -2.82 -6.40
C THR A 195 29.45 -1.72 -7.16
N ARG A 196 30.05 -0.53 -7.22
CA ARG A 196 29.50 0.60 -7.99
C ARG A 196 29.37 0.23 -9.46
N LEU A 197 28.39 0.86 -10.13
CA LEU A 197 28.14 0.63 -11.55
C LEU A 197 29.35 1.05 -12.40
N SER A 198 29.65 0.27 -13.45
CA SER A 198 30.60 0.68 -14.49
C SER A 198 30.12 1.96 -15.19
N PRO A 199 31.00 2.68 -15.90
CA PRO A 199 30.60 3.84 -16.68
C PRO A 199 29.46 3.55 -17.67
N GLU A 200 29.48 2.38 -18.33
CA GLU A 200 28.45 1.91 -19.27
C GLU A 200 27.12 1.71 -18.57
N ASN A 201 27.10 0.98 -17.47
CA ASN A 201 25.90 0.70 -16.69
C ASN A 201 25.34 1.97 -16.02
N THR A 202 26.23 2.88 -15.59
CA THR A 202 25.85 4.19 -15.05
C THR A 202 25.09 5.00 -16.07
N TYR A 203 25.63 5.11 -17.31
CA TYR A 203 24.97 5.86 -18.36
C TYR A 203 23.69 5.17 -18.83
N GLU A 204 23.67 3.85 -18.91
CA GLU A 204 22.47 3.10 -19.30
C GLU A 204 21.34 3.29 -18.28
N LEU A 205 21.63 3.23 -16.97
CA LEU A 205 20.65 3.54 -15.92
C LEU A 205 20.16 4.99 -16.06
N PHE A 206 21.07 5.94 -16.25
CA PHE A 206 20.75 7.34 -16.45
C PHE A 206 19.84 7.54 -17.67
N ARG A 207 20.21 6.97 -18.82
CA ARG A 207 19.47 7.07 -20.07
C ARG A 207 18.04 6.54 -19.91
N ARG A 208 17.90 5.35 -19.33
CA ARG A 208 16.57 4.74 -19.08
C ARG A 208 15.72 5.63 -18.16
N ARG A 209 16.30 6.20 -17.12
CA ARG A 209 15.57 7.07 -16.18
C ARG A 209 15.13 8.40 -16.80
N VAL A 210 15.91 8.96 -17.72
CA VAL A 210 15.57 10.23 -18.38
C VAL A 210 14.60 10.02 -19.54
N PHE A 211 14.88 9.07 -20.44
CA PHE A 211 14.17 8.91 -21.71
C PHE A 211 13.20 7.71 -21.74
N GLY A 212 13.16 6.89 -20.70
CA GLY A 212 12.40 5.63 -20.68
C GLY A 212 13.08 4.50 -21.45
N LEU A 213 12.46 3.30 -21.46
CA LEU A 213 12.99 2.10 -22.16
C LEU A 213 13.07 2.30 -23.66
N ARG A 214 11.98 2.80 -24.23
CA ARG A 214 11.77 2.93 -25.68
C ARG A 214 12.18 4.30 -26.19
N GLY A 215 12.60 5.21 -25.29
CA GLY A 215 12.99 6.57 -25.66
C GLY A 215 14.34 6.58 -26.37
N ASP A 216 14.38 7.11 -27.59
CA ASP A 216 15.61 7.35 -28.30
C ASP A 216 16.39 8.50 -27.67
N CYS A 217 17.50 8.19 -27.05
CA CYS A 217 18.45 9.20 -26.61
C CYS A 217 19.17 9.75 -27.85
N PRO A 218 19.01 11.05 -28.17
CA PRO A 218 19.76 11.62 -29.30
C PRO A 218 21.25 11.36 -29.12
N GLY A 219 21.93 10.83 -30.13
CA GLY A 219 23.35 10.42 -30.05
C GLY A 219 24.29 11.50 -29.52
N ARG A 220 23.95 12.79 -29.81
CA ARG A 220 24.64 13.97 -29.26
C ARG A 220 24.67 14.04 -27.73
N TYR A 221 23.65 13.52 -27.02
CA TYR A 221 23.63 13.50 -25.56
C TYR A 221 24.59 12.45 -25.00
N LYS A 222 24.69 11.27 -25.65
CA LYS A 222 25.61 10.22 -25.23
C LYS A 222 27.05 10.71 -25.32
N SER A 223 27.46 11.26 -26.45
CA SER A 223 28.84 11.75 -26.64
C SER A 223 29.21 12.91 -25.71
N ARG A 224 28.21 13.72 -25.33
CA ARG A 224 28.46 14.92 -24.51
C ARG A 224 28.47 14.62 -23.01
N TYR A 225 27.55 13.80 -22.49
CA TYR A 225 27.31 13.65 -21.07
C TYR A 225 27.76 12.31 -20.47
N TYR A 226 28.17 11.36 -21.27
CA TYR A 226 28.54 10.00 -20.82
C TYR A 226 29.57 10.03 -19.69
N GLN A 227 30.69 10.73 -19.89
CA GLN A 227 31.74 10.80 -18.89
C GLN A 227 31.37 11.66 -17.68
N ASP A 228 30.67 12.76 -17.89
CA ASP A 228 30.30 13.68 -16.82
C ASP A 228 29.28 13.06 -15.86
N VAL A 229 28.32 12.28 -16.36
CA VAL A 229 27.40 11.52 -15.50
C VAL A 229 28.17 10.58 -14.58
N PHE A 230 29.13 9.82 -15.10
CA PHE A 230 29.95 8.94 -14.26
C PHE A 230 30.86 9.72 -13.29
N ARG A 231 31.50 10.80 -13.74
CA ARG A 231 32.34 11.66 -12.89
C ARG A 231 31.57 12.25 -11.71
N ILE A 232 30.34 12.71 -11.94
CA ILE A 232 29.49 13.33 -10.92
C ILE A 232 28.96 12.28 -9.96
N THR A 233 28.40 11.16 -10.46
CA THR A 233 27.69 10.15 -9.66
C THR A 233 28.62 9.08 -9.10
N ARG A 234 29.84 8.92 -9.68
CA ARG A 234 30.83 7.89 -9.36
C ARG A 234 30.24 6.47 -9.39
N GLY A 235 29.25 6.23 -10.25
CA GLY A 235 28.59 4.93 -10.38
C GLY A 235 27.66 4.57 -9.22
N LEU A 236 27.31 5.49 -8.32
CA LEU A 236 26.36 5.22 -7.23
C LEU A 236 24.92 5.29 -7.75
N PRO A 237 24.14 4.18 -7.75
CA PRO A 237 22.83 4.13 -8.38
C PRO A 237 21.86 5.23 -7.94
N LEU A 238 21.74 5.50 -6.62
CA LEU A 238 20.87 6.57 -6.14
C LEU A 238 21.24 7.93 -6.70
N SER A 239 22.55 8.24 -6.76
CA SER A 239 23.04 9.49 -7.34
C SER A 239 22.68 9.62 -8.82
N VAL A 240 22.75 8.51 -9.57
CA VAL A 240 22.37 8.47 -10.99
C VAL A 240 20.87 8.72 -11.14
N VAL A 241 20.05 8.08 -10.32
CA VAL A 241 18.59 8.19 -10.35
C VAL A 241 18.14 9.60 -10.00
N VAL A 242 18.70 10.21 -8.94
CA VAL A 242 18.34 11.59 -8.54
C VAL A 242 18.79 12.61 -9.58
N LEU A 243 20.02 12.48 -10.12
CA LEU A 243 20.51 13.33 -11.22
C LEU A 243 19.61 13.23 -12.46
N ALA A 244 19.22 12.01 -12.83
CA ALA A 244 18.29 11.79 -13.93
C ALA A 244 16.92 12.45 -13.69
N GLY A 245 16.41 12.41 -12.46
CA GLY A 245 15.18 13.10 -12.06
C GLY A 245 15.23 14.61 -12.25
N VAL A 246 16.37 15.24 -11.93
CA VAL A 246 16.59 16.67 -12.18
C VAL A 246 16.60 16.96 -13.68
N LEU A 247 17.41 16.23 -14.44
CA LEU A 247 17.62 16.50 -15.87
C LEU A 247 16.40 16.15 -16.72
N ARG A 248 15.60 15.20 -16.30
CA ARG A 248 14.33 14.85 -16.95
C ARG A 248 13.35 16.02 -16.98
N SER A 249 13.40 16.90 -15.98
CA SER A 249 12.54 18.10 -15.90
C SER A 249 13.00 19.25 -16.79
N LYS A 250 14.14 19.15 -17.46
CA LYS A 250 14.75 20.17 -18.31
C LYS A 250 14.55 19.85 -19.78
N GLU A 251 14.03 20.81 -20.53
CA GLU A 251 13.72 20.63 -21.95
C GLU A 251 14.89 20.99 -22.85
N LEU A 252 15.72 21.96 -22.45
CA LEU A 252 16.80 22.50 -23.27
C LEU A 252 18.18 21.92 -22.91
N PRO A 253 19.03 21.59 -23.91
CA PRO A 253 20.41 21.14 -23.65
C PRO A 253 21.24 22.15 -22.83
N ALA A 254 21.01 23.45 -22.98
CA ALA A 254 21.72 24.49 -22.22
C ALA A 254 21.43 24.40 -20.71
N GLU A 255 20.22 23.98 -20.31
CA GLU A 255 19.87 23.79 -18.90
C GLU A 255 20.62 22.56 -18.32
N TRP A 256 20.80 21.51 -19.15
CA TRP A 256 21.62 20.35 -18.77
C TRP A 256 23.07 20.76 -18.54
N ASP A 257 23.64 21.55 -19.46
CA ASP A 257 25.02 22.05 -19.33
C ASP A 257 25.21 22.88 -18.06
N GLN A 258 24.24 23.69 -17.70
CA GLN A 258 24.27 24.49 -16.48
C GLN A 258 24.28 23.58 -15.23
N VAL A 259 23.41 22.60 -15.16
CA VAL A 259 23.35 21.63 -14.05
C VAL A 259 24.66 20.84 -13.94
N MET A 260 25.17 20.34 -15.07
CA MET A 260 26.41 19.57 -15.09
C MET A 260 27.62 20.44 -14.68
N ALA A 261 27.73 21.66 -15.21
CA ALA A 261 28.79 22.59 -14.85
C ALA A 261 28.76 22.94 -13.36
N GLN A 262 27.58 23.19 -12.78
CA GLN A 262 27.42 23.49 -11.36
C GLN A 262 27.91 22.31 -10.48
N LEU A 263 27.58 21.07 -10.83
CA LEU A 263 28.00 19.87 -10.08
C LEU A 263 29.49 19.56 -10.23
N LEU A 264 30.09 19.88 -11.39
CA LEU A 264 31.51 19.70 -11.64
C LEU A 264 32.34 20.79 -10.94
N ALA A 265 31.95 22.06 -11.00
CA ALA A 265 32.65 23.18 -10.35
C ALA A 265 32.70 23.06 -8.82
N ALA A 266 31.61 22.51 -8.20
CA ALA A 266 31.55 22.33 -6.76
C ALA A 266 32.51 21.26 -6.23
N LYS A 267 33.23 20.51 -7.09
CA LYS A 267 34.18 19.49 -6.74
C LYS A 267 35.50 20.02 -6.20
N ASP A 268 35.84 21.25 -6.55
CA ASP A 268 37.14 21.86 -6.26
C ASP A 268 37.15 22.69 -4.95
N GLN A 269 36.00 22.76 -4.24
CA GLN A 269 35.95 23.41 -2.93
C GLN A 269 36.22 22.41 -1.79
N PRO A 270 37.21 22.71 -0.91
CA PRO A 270 37.48 21.85 0.27
C PRO A 270 36.31 21.98 1.26
N GLN A 271 35.53 20.91 1.40
CA GLN A 271 34.46 20.86 2.40
C GLN A 271 34.90 20.09 3.63
N HIS A 272 34.60 20.64 4.80
CA HIS A 272 34.84 20.07 6.14
C HIS A 272 33.95 18.84 6.49
N CYS A 273 33.53 18.04 5.52
CA CYS A 273 32.72 16.83 5.76
C CYS A 273 33.63 15.60 5.82
N LYS A 274 33.71 15.02 7.01
CA LYS A 274 34.53 13.84 7.37
C LYS A 274 34.06 12.50 6.78
N SER A 275 33.07 12.44 5.87
CA SER A 275 32.61 11.19 5.28
C SER A 275 32.55 11.27 3.76
N GLY A 276 32.93 10.18 3.08
CA GLY A 276 33.02 10.03 1.62
C GLY A 276 31.71 10.24 0.82
N SER A 277 30.63 10.70 1.46
CA SER A 277 29.29 10.89 0.89
C SER A 277 29.05 12.28 0.26
N GLY A 278 30.03 13.17 0.21
CA GLY A 278 29.89 14.55 -0.24
C GLY A 278 29.30 14.73 -1.65
N GLY A 279 29.55 13.78 -2.57
CA GLY A 279 29.05 13.85 -3.95
C GLY A 279 27.54 13.57 -4.03
N ALA A 280 27.05 12.55 -3.37
CA ALA A 280 25.63 12.20 -3.36
C ALA A 280 24.78 13.30 -2.70
N ARG A 281 25.24 13.87 -1.57
CA ARG A 281 24.56 14.96 -0.88
C ARG A 281 24.40 16.21 -1.78
N ARG A 282 25.42 16.56 -2.55
CA ARG A 282 25.34 17.70 -3.49
C ARG A 282 24.29 17.52 -4.55
N ILE A 283 24.15 16.29 -5.10
CA ILE A 283 23.12 15.97 -6.08
C ILE A 283 21.73 16.08 -5.44
N MET A 284 21.56 15.60 -4.21
CA MET A 284 20.31 15.70 -3.45
C MET A 284 19.95 17.17 -3.15
N SER A 285 20.92 17.98 -2.71
CA SER A 285 20.73 19.41 -2.47
C SER A 285 20.30 20.14 -3.74
N LEU A 286 21.00 19.90 -4.86
CA LEU A 286 20.62 20.46 -6.15
C LEU A 286 19.23 20.02 -6.58
N ALA A 287 18.89 18.75 -6.40
CA ALA A 287 17.54 18.23 -6.72
C ALA A 287 16.46 18.90 -5.87
N PHE A 288 16.72 19.14 -4.59
CA PHE A 288 15.83 19.87 -3.70
C PHE A 288 15.72 21.35 -4.08
N ASP A 289 16.83 22.00 -4.42
CA ASP A 289 16.84 23.40 -4.83
C ASP A 289 16.06 23.62 -6.13
N ASP A 290 16.12 22.66 -7.05
CA ASP A 290 15.38 22.67 -8.32
C ASP A 290 13.86 22.40 -8.15
N LEU A 291 13.41 21.93 -6.98
CA LEU A 291 11.99 21.74 -6.74
C LEU A 291 11.24 23.09 -6.75
N PRO A 292 10.08 23.17 -7.41
CA PRO A 292 9.14 24.26 -7.22
C PRO A 292 8.80 24.46 -5.74
N HIS A 293 8.60 25.71 -5.32
CA HIS A 293 8.38 26.06 -3.90
C HIS A 293 7.26 25.24 -3.23
N HIS A 294 6.18 24.93 -3.95
CA HIS A 294 5.08 24.15 -3.41
C HIS A 294 5.45 22.68 -3.16
N LEU A 295 6.40 22.13 -3.90
CA LEU A 295 6.88 20.77 -3.71
C LEU A 295 7.94 20.66 -2.61
N LYS A 296 8.69 21.72 -2.32
CA LYS A 296 9.68 21.73 -1.24
C LYS A 296 9.04 21.40 0.11
N SER A 297 7.94 22.06 0.46
CA SER A 297 7.19 21.77 1.69
C SER A 297 6.62 20.35 1.72
N CYS A 298 6.14 19.86 0.57
CA CYS A 298 5.62 18.50 0.43
C CYS A 298 6.72 17.44 0.63
N PHE A 299 7.92 17.70 0.09
CA PHE A 299 9.07 16.82 0.29
C PHE A 299 9.59 16.85 1.72
N LEU A 300 9.79 18.06 2.31
CA LEU A 300 10.23 18.19 3.71
C LEU A 300 9.27 17.53 4.71
N TYR A 301 8.00 17.39 4.36
CA TYR A 301 7.02 16.75 5.22
C TYR A 301 7.30 15.24 5.44
N PHE A 302 8.07 14.61 4.56
CA PHE A 302 8.52 13.23 4.77
C PHE A 302 9.44 13.08 5.97
N ALA A 303 10.10 14.15 6.43
CA ALA A 303 10.85 14.15 7.69
C ALA A 303 9.97 13.83 8.92
N ALA A 304 8.65 14.05 8.82
CA ALA A 304 7.69 13.67 9.86
C ALA A 304 7.16 12.23 9.71
N MET A 305 7.49 11.53 8.62
CA MET A 305 7.06 10.16 8.35
C MET A 305 8.12 9.16 8.80
N PRO A 306 7.75 7.91 9.10
CA PRO A 306 8.71 6.88 9.47
C PRO A 306 9.72 6.60 8.35
N GLU A 307 10.97 6.36 8.74
CA GLU A 307 12.03 5.93 7.83
C GLU A 307 11.73 4.55 7.24
N SER A 308 12.04 4.35 5.95
CA SER A 308 11.90 3.06 5.23
C SER A 308 10.51 2.43 5.23
N ALA A 309 9.49 3.09 5.78
CA ALA A 309 8.13 2.58 5.81
C ALA A 309 7.29 3.12 4.65
N PRO A 310 6.47 2.28 3.99
CA PRO A 310 5.51 2.76 3.01
C PRO A 310 4.47 3.69 3.65
N VAL A 311 4.27 4.85 3.02
CA VAL A 311 3.28 5.85 3.43
C VAL A 311 2.07 5.77 2.52
N ASP A 312 0.87 5.69 3.11
CA ASP A 312 -0.41 5.78 2.38
C ASP A 312 -0.51 7.14 1.66
N ALA A 313 -0.63 7.12 0.34
CA ALA A 313 -0.66 8.33 -0.50
C ALA A 313 -1.88 9.20 -0.21
N ALA A 314 -3.04 8.61 0.06
CA ALA A 314 -4.25 9.34 0.38
C ALA A 314 -4.13 10.05 1.75
N ARG A 315 -3.53 9.38 2.76
CA ARG A 315 -3.18 10.00 4.06
C ARG A 315 -2.27 11.20 3.84
N LEU A 316 -1.18 11.01 3.10
CA LEU A 316 -0.18 12.06 2.85
C LEU A 316 -0.79 13.28 2.15
N VAL A 317 -1.59 13.06 1.11
CA VAL A 317 -2.27 14.15 0.39
C VAL A 317 -3.25 14.90 1.29
N ARG A 318 -4.03 14.19 2.12
CA ARG A 318 -4.94 14.84 3.09
C ARG A 318 -4.19 15.68 4.12
N LEU A 319 -3.02 15.21 4.58
CA LEU A 319 -2.13 15.97 5.47
C LEU A 319 -1.61 17.24 4.79
N TRP A 320 -1.15 17.16 3.53
CA TRP A 320 -0.71 18.33 2.76
C TRP A 320 -1.83 19.35 2.52
N VAL A 321 -3.05 18.86 2.28
CA VAL A 321 -4.25 19.74 2.16
C VAL A 321 -4.52 20.46 3.48
N ALA A 322 -4.50 19.74 4.60
CA ALA A 322 -4.75 20.31 5.92
C ALA A 322 -3.68 21.32 6.36
N GLU A 323 -2.42 21.06 6.02
CA GLU A 323 -1.30 21.99 6.21
C GLU A 323 -1.41 23.26 5.35
N GLY A 324 -2.14 23.16 4.22
CA GLY A 324 -2.27 24.23 3.25
C GLY A 324 -1.14 24.30 2.22
N PHE A 325 -0.42 23.20 1.98
CA PHE A 325 0.63 23.12 0.95
C PHE A 325 0.00 23.02 -0.43
N VAL A 326 -1.16 22.40 -0.55
CA VAL A 326 -1.87 22.24 -1.81
C VAL A 326 -2.65 23.50 -2.13
N ARG A 327 -2.42 24.07 -3.32
CA ARG A 327 -3.12 25.29 -3.79
C ARG A 327 -4.35 24.88 -4.61
N PRO A 328 -5.50 25.54 -4.38
CA PRO A 328 -6.70 25.29 -5.19
C PRO A 328 -6.44 25.55 -6.68
N ARG A 329 -6.95 24.67 -7.54
CA ARG A 329 -6.91 24.83 -9.01
C ARG A 329 -8.34 24.71 -9.55
N ARG A 330 -8.71 25.58 -10.50
CA ARG A 330 -10.03 25.49 -11.14
C ARG A 330 -10.22 24.13 -11.81
N GLY A 331 -11.39 23.51 -11.60
CA GLY A 331 -11.76 22.25 -12.23
C GLY A 331 -11.12 20.98 -11.62
N SER A 332 -10.33 21.13 -10.55
CA SER A 332 -9.71 20.00 -9.84
C SER A 332 -9.95 20.11 -8.35
N THR A 333 -10.10 18.97 -7.69
CA THR A 333 -10.12 18.91 -6.22
C THR A 333 -8.72 19.14 -5.67
N MET A 334 -8.62 19.50 -4.40
CA MET A 334 -7.32 19.64 -3.74
C MET A 334 -6.59 18.29 -3.66
N GLU A 335 -7.33 17.21 -3.55
CA GLU A 335 -6.81 15.84 -3.54
C GLU A 335 -6.20 15.46 -4.88
N GLU A 336 -6.86 15.80 -6.00
CA GLU A 336 -6.30 15.58 -7.35
C GLU A 336 -5.04 16.40 -7.59
N VAL A 337 -5.02 17.64 -7.13
CA VAL A 337 -3.81 18.49 -7.20
C VAL A 337 -2.69 17.91 -6.33
N GLY A 338 -3.02 17.45 -5.11
CA GLY A 338 -2.05 16.82 -4.20
C GLY A 338 -1.48 15.51 -4.77
N GLN A 339 -2.33 14.69 -5.40
CA GLN A 339 -1.87 13.52 -6.15
C GLN A 339 -0.94 13.92 -7.32
N GLY A 340 -1.23 15.02 -8.00
CA GLY A 340 -0.33 15.58 -9.02
C GLY A 340 1.03 15.97 -8.45
N TYR A 341 1.07 16.60 -7.26
CA TYR A 341 2.33 16.93 -6.57
C TYR A 341 3.13 15.67 -6.20
N LEU A 342 2.44 14.64 -5.71
CA LEU A 342 3.08 13.36 -5.38
C LEU A 342 3.66 12.71 -6.64
N LYS A 343 2.89 12.70 -7.71
CA LYS A 343 3.33 12.23 -9.02
C LYS A 343 4.57 12.99 -9.52
N GLU A 344 4.62 14.29 -9.38
CA GLU A 344 5.79 15.08 -9.77
C GLU A 344 7.02 14.75 -8.91
N LEU A 345 6.90 14.59 -7.59
CA LEU A 345 7.99 14.15 -6.73
C LEU A 345 8.54 12.78 -7.12
N ILE A 346 7.66 11.84 -7.52
CA ILE A 346 8.08 10.53 -8.01
C ILE A 346 8.81 10.67 -9.35
N SER A 347 8.29 11.47 -10.29
CA SER A 347 8.93 11.67 -11.61
C SER A 347 10.31 12.30 -11.50
N ARG A 348 10.52 13.14 -10.47
CA ARG A 348 11.81 13.74 -10.12
C ARG A 348 12.69 12.81 -9.27
N CYS A 349 12.27 11.58 -9.04
CA CYS A 349 13.00 10.56 -8.28
C CYS A 349 13.32 10.96 -6.82
N MET A 350 12.60 11.93 -6.25
CA MET A 350 12.70 12.30 -4.84
C MET A 350 11.89 11.39 -3.93
N VAL A 351 10.88 10.74 -4.48
CA VAL A 351 10.00 9.77 -3.82
C VAL A 351 9.89 8.52 -4.69
N GLN A 352 9.85 7.36 -4.09
CA GLN A 352 9.70 6.08 -4.79
C GLN A 352 8.27 5.59 -4.71
N LEU A 353 7.75 5.11 -5.82
CA LEU A 353 6.47 4.42 -5.89
C LEU A 353 6.61 3.03 -5.28
N VAL A 354 5.69 2.67 -4.38
CA VAL A 354 5.61 1.32 -3.78
C VAL A 354 4.44 0.55 -4.39
N ASP A 355 3.29 1.24 -4.50
CA ASP A 355 2.08 0.61 -4.99
C ASP A 355 1.17 1.63 -5.68
N LYS A 356 0.41 1.14 -6.65
CA LYS A 356 -0.62 1.89 -7.37
C LYS A 356 -1.85 1.03 -7.54
N ASP A 357 -2.99 1.67 -7.61
CA ASP A 357 -4.20 0.97 -8.02
C ASP A 357 -4.20 0.68 -9.53
N GLU A 358 -5.16 -0.08 -9.99
CA GLU A 358 -5.29 -0.49 -11.39
C GLU A 358 -5.60 0.67 -12.34
N PHE A 359 -5.96 1.84 -11.79
CA PHE A 359 -6.13 3.10 -12.52
C PHE A 359 -4.85 3.93 -12.60
N GLY A 360 -3.74 3.39 -12.10
CA GLY A 360 -2.47 4.09 -12.02
C GLY A 360 -2.45 5.21 -10.96
N THR A 361 -3.43 5.23 -10.02
CA THR A 361 -3.40 6.15 -8.88
C THR A 361 -2.41 5.63 -7.86
N VAL A 362 -1.53 6.51 -7.41
CA VAL A 362 -0.54 6.15 -6.39
C VAL A 362 -1.26 5.85 -5.07
N THR A 363 -1.08 4.63 -4.56
CA THR A 363 -1.65 4.19 -3.28
C THR A 363 -0.63 4.19 -2.15
N ALA A 364 0.63 3.85 -2.43
CA ALA A 364 1.70 3.85 -1.45
C ALA A 364 3.02 4.34 -2.03
N VAL A 365 3.76 5.07 -1.21
CA VAL A 365 5.07 5.64 -1.55
C VAL A 365 6.07 5.45 -0.42
N VAL A 366 7.36 5.48 -0.76
CA VAL A 366 8.44 5.47 0.23
C VAL A 366 9.53 6.46 -0.19
N VAL A 367 10.24 7.02 0.76
CA VAL A 367 11.45 7.80 0.51
C VAL A 367 12.66 6.93 0.85
N HIS A 368 13.65 6.92 -0.03
CA HIS A 368 14.89 6.20 0.21
C HIS A 368 15.62 6.77 1.43
N ASP A 369 16.21 5.92 2.29
CA ASP A 369 16.81 6.29 3.58
C ASP A 369 17.74 7.50 3.50
N ARG A 370 18.59 7.57 2.50
CA ARG A 370 19.48 8.73 2.29
C ARG A 370 18.74 10.02 1.93
N LEU A 371 17.65 9.94 1.16
CA LEU A 371 16.79 11.07 0.87
C LEU A 371 15.95 11.46 2.08
N HIS A 372 15.55 10.48 2.88
CA HIS A 372 14.83 10.72 4.13
C HIS A 372 15.73 11.45 5.16
N ALA A 373 16.96 10.94 5.37
CA ALA A 373 17.95 11.60 6.22
C ALA A 373 18.26 13.03 5.73
N PHE A 374 18.40 13.21 4.40
CA PHE A 374 18.56 14.54 3.80
C PHE A 374 17.34 15.43 4.07
N ALA A 375 16.11 14.92 3.93
CA ALA A 375 14.89 15.67 4.22
C ALA A 375 14.80 16.05 5.71
N GLN A 376 15.26 15.19 6.63
CA GLN A 376 15.33 15.50 8.06
C GLN A 376 16.33 16.62 8.36
N GLU A 377 17.55 16.58 7.78
CA GLU A 377 18.56 17.63 7.93
C GLU A 377 18.02 18.96 7.42
N GLU A 378 17.51 19.03 6.19
CA GLU A 378 16.94 20.25 5.60
C GLU A 378 15.70 20.76 6.35
N ALA A 379 14.86 19.85 6.88
CA ALA A 379 13.71 20.22 7.69
C ALA A 379 14.11 20.78 9.06
N GLN A 380 15.19 20.28 9.65
CA GLN A 380 15.75 20.78 10.90
C GLN A 380 16.37 22.17 10.70
N ASP A 381 17.22 22.33 9.67
CA ASP A 381 17.85 23.61 9.34
C ASP A 381 16.81 24.70 9.01
N ALA A 382 15.72 24.34 8.33
CA ALA A 382 14.60 25.23 8.05
C ALA A 382 13.62 25.43 9.24
N CYS A 383 13.86 24.83 10.40
CA CYS A 383 12.91 24.78 11.52
C CYS A 383 11.49 24.36 11.07
N PHE A 384 11.41 23.44 10.09
CA PHE A 384 10.17 23.03 9.44
C PHE A 384 9.45 21.92 10.23
N VAL A 385 10.18 20.89 10.64
CA VAL A 385 9.71 19.77 11.49
C VAL A 385 10.75 19.50 12.57
N GLU A 386 10.28 19.31 13.79
CA GLU A 386 11.06 18.76 14.90
C GLU A 386 10.71 17.29 15.04
N SER A 387 11.68 16.40 14.90
CA SER A 387 11.47 14.95 14.95
C SER A 387 12.18 14.35 16.16
N HIS A 388 11.48 13.49 16.89
CA HIS A 388 11.99 12.79 18.08
C HIS A 388 11.73 11.29 17.97
N ASP A 389 12.70 10.50 18.41
CA ASP A 389 12.64 9.05 18.52
C ASP A 389 12.41 8.55 19.96
N SER A 390 12.36 9.47 20.92
CA SER A 390 12.19 9.19 22.35
C SER A 390 10.85 9.70 22.89
N THR A 391 10.47 9.20 24.08
CA THR A 391 9.22 9.53 24.77
C THR A 391 9.28 10.87 25.50
N ASP A 392 10.47 11.26 25.97
CA ASP A 392 10.67 12.54 26.66
C ASP A 392 10.99 13.62 25.64
N VAL A 393 9.95 14.27 25.15
CA VAL A 393 10.08 15.31 24.14
C VAL A 393 10.29 16.67 24.79
N LEU A 394 11.52 17.16 24.76
CA LEU A 394 11.87 18.54 25.09
C LEU A 394 12.00 19.34 23.80
N ALA A 395 10.88 19.77 23.24
CA ALA A 395 10.89 20.59 22.03
C ALA A 395 10.92 22.08 22.38
N PRO A 396 11.59 22.94 21.56
CA PRO A 396 11.55 24.38 21.73
C PRO A 396 10.11 24.92 21.65
N ALA A 397 9.75 25.92 22.46
CA ALA A 397 8.42 26.54 22.47
C ALA A 397 8.02 27.18 21.11
N THR A 398 8.99 27.33 20.21
CA THR A 398 8.81 27.87 18.84
C THR A 398 8.39 26.82 17.83
N VAL A 399 8.40 25.53 18.18
CA VAL A 399 8.07 24.42 17.27
C VAL A 399 6.67 24.58 16.72
N ARG A 400 6.58 24.37 15.42
CA ARG A 400 5.31 24.41 14.65
C ARG A 400 4.81 23.04 14.24
N ARG A 401 5.72 22.09 13.96
CA ARG A 401 5.43 20.72 13.60
C ARG A 401 6.30 19.79 14.41
N LEU A 402 5.66 18.85 15.05
CA LEU A 402 6.30 17.84 15.88
C LEU A 402 5.98 16.47 15.33
N ALA A 403 7.02 15.68 15.09
CA ALA A 403 6.92 14.27 14.78
C ALA A 403 7.52 13.45 15.92
N VAL A 404 6.80 12.42 16.36
CA VAL A 404 7.29 11.46 17.35
C VAL A 404 7.20 10.06 16.76
N GLN A 405 8.35 9.45 16.57
CA GLN A 405 8.47 8.12 15.95
C GLN A 405 9.12 7.21 16.98
N ASN A 406 8.31 6.50 17.78
CA ASN A 406 8.83 5.68 18.83
C ASN A 406 8.38 4.24 18.74
N THR A 407 9.34 3.35 18.56
CA THR A 407 9.12 1.90 18.53
C THR A 407 9.33 1.24 19.89
N THR A 408 9.98 1.90 20.84
CA THR A 408 10.49 1.26 22.06
C THR A 408 9.70 1.54 23.31
N ASP A 409 9.19 2.76 23.46
CA ASP A 409 8.43 3.18 24.65
C ASP A 409 7.17 3.93 24.22
N ARG A 410 6.09 3.68 24.92
CA ARG A 410 4.74 3.97 24.44
C ARG A 410 4.05 5.09 25.21
N HIS A 411 4.84 5.92 25.87
CA HIS A 411 4.40 7.13 26.56
C HIS A 411 4.99 8.34 25.86
N VAL A 412 4.17 9.30 25.46
CA VAL A 412 4.66 10.62 25.03
C VAL A 412 4.51 11.55 26.20
N HIS A 413 5.63 12.00 26.72
CA HIS A 413 5.63 13.05 27.73
C HIS A 413 6.14 14.35 27.09
N LEU A 414 5.21 15.27 26.82
CA LEU A 414 5.59 16.61 26.38
C LEU A 414 5.93 17.42 27.60
N GLY A 415 7.22 17.54 27.94
CA GLY A 415 7.71 18.25 29.12
C GLY A 415 7.43 19.76 29.13
N ASN A 416 7.04 20.33 27.97
CA ASN A 416 6.82 21.77 27.81
C ASN A 416 5.51 22.07 27.06
N ALA A 417 4.89 23.20 27.42
CA ALA A 417 3.81 23.78 26.65
C ALA A 417 4.32 24.21 25.23
N LEU A 418 3.65 23.80 24.18
CA LEU A 418 3.99 24.13 22.79
C LEU A 418 2.96 25.10 22.17
N PRO A 419 2.96 26.39 22.50
CA PRO A 419 1.88 27.32 22.14
C PRO A 419 1.81 27.61 20.65
N LYS A 420 2.89 27.38 19.89
CA LYS A 420 2.96 27.63 18.44
C LYS A 420 2.74 26.36 17.60
N LEU A 421 2.49 25.22 18.25
CA LEU A 421 2.31 23.94 17.57
C LEU A 421 1.10 23.99 16.65
N ARG A 422 1.29 23.55 15.41
CA ARG A 422 0.25 23.44 14.35
C ARG A 422 -0.01 22.02 13.96
N THR A 423 1.00 21.16 14.09
CA THR A 423 0.95 19.78 13.61
C THR A 423 1.63 18.88 14.61
N ILE A 424 0.96 17.79 14.93
CA ILE A 424 1.55 16.67 15.63
C ILE A 424 1.28 15.39 14.81
N VAL A 425 2.36 14.68 14.52
CA VAL A 425 2.33 13.36 13.87
C VAL A 425 3.04 12.39 14.80
N CYS A 426 2.33 11.36 15.24
CA CYS A 426 2.93 10.31 16.05
C CYS A 426 2.68 8.95 15.39
N ASP A 427 3.73 8.18 15.20
CA ASP A 427 3.62 6.82 14.68
C ASP A 427 4.29 5.84 15.64
N PHE A 428 3.47 5.16 16.42
CA PHE A 428 3.89 4.14 17.38
C PHE A 428 3.63 2.72 16.88
N ALA A 429 3.08 2.59 15.66
CA ALA A 429 2.63 1.32 15.11
C ALA A 429 3.72 0.59 14.29
N ASN A 430 4.87 1.21 14.06
CA ASN A 430 5.93 0.68 13.19
C ASN A 430 6.61 -0.60 13.67
N GLY A 431 6.20 -1.15 14.79
CA GLY A 431 6.64 -2.47 15.27
C GLY A 431 5.73 -3.64 14.87
N GLY A 432 4.83 -3.51 13.89
CA GLY A 432 3.98 -4.63 13.46
C GLY A 432 3.06 -5.19 14.54
N ALA A 433 2.80 -4.45 15.60
CA ALA A 433 2.01 -4.91 16.73
C ALA A 433 0.52 -4.88 16.40
N ALA A 434 -0.13 -6.00 16.55
CA ALA A 434 -1.58 -6.15 16.43
C ALA A 434 -2.36 -5.48 17.56
N LYS A 435 -1.71 -4.92 18.58
CA LYS A 435 -2.35 -4.06 19.59
C LYS A 435 -1.43 -2.95 20.02
N PRO A 436 -1.85 -1.70 19.90
CA PRO A 436 -1.24 -0.61 20.63
C PRO A 436 -1.43 -0.86 22.13
N SER A 437 -0.37 -0.99 22.88
CA SER A 437 -0.44 -1.12 24.33
C SER A 437 -0.05 0.18 25.06
N VAL A 438 -0.21 1.31 24.37
CA VAL A 438 -0.02 2.63 24.96
C VAL A 438 -1.36 3.13 25.42
N CYS A 439 -1.61 3.04 26.71
CA CYS A 439 -2.69 3.77 27.35
C CYS A 439 -2.24 5.20 27.59
N ILE A 440 -2.54 6.12 26.67
CA ILE A 440 -2.55 7.53 27.04
C ILE A 440 -3.86 7.79 27.80
N HIS A 441 -3.78 8.05 29.05
CA HIS A 441 -4.91 8.58 29.83
C HIS A 441 -5.30 9.94 29.23
N SER A 442 -6.57 10.32 29.37
CA SER A 442 -7.07 11.62 28.88
C SER A 442 -6.28 12.83 29.41
N THR A 443 -5.56 12.67 30.54
CA THR A 443 -4.65 13.65 31.12
C THR A 443 -3.35 13.82 30.34
N ASP A 444 -2.93 12.81 29.57
CA ASP A 444 -1.65 12.82 28.84
C ASP A 444 -1.73 13.58 27.51
N LEU A 445 -2.93 13.97 27.11
CA LEU A 445 -3.16 14.93 26.02
C LEU A 445 -3.13 16.40 26.52
N GLY A 446 -2.49 16.66 27.65
CA GLY A 446 -2.39 17.99 28.25
C GLY A 446 -1.74 19.04 27.33
N PHE A 447 -0.91 18.65 26.37
CA PHE A 447 -0.38 19.55 25.36
C PHE A 447 -1.46 20.21 24.51
N LEU A 448 -2.64 19.61 24.39
CA LEU A 448 -3.76 20.16 23.67
C LEU A 448 -4.23 21.50 24.26
N HIS A 449 -4.17 21.68 25.58
CA HIS A 449 -4.59 22.92 26.23
C HIS A 449 -3.74 24.14 25.86
N ALA A 450 -2.43 23.94 25.65
CA ALA A 450 -1.51 25.01 25.31
C ALA A 450 -1.44 25.31 23.80
N SER A 451 -1.86 24.34 22.95
CA SER A 451 -1.62 24.37 21.49
C SER A 451 -2.87 24.81 20.73
N LYS A 452 -3.29 26.05 20.93
CA LYS A 452 -4.52 26.62 20.31
C LYS A 452 -4.50 26.71 18.77
N PHE A 453 -3.32 26.62 18.15
CA PHE A 453 -3.14 26.76 16.69
C PHE A 453 -3.06 25.43 15.95
N LEU A 454 -3.34 24.31 16.63
CA LEU A 454 -3.31 22.98 15.99
C LEU A 454 -4.23 22.90 14.78
N ARG A 455 -3.67 22.38 13.68
CA ARG A 455 -4.35 22.12 12.40
C ARG A 455 -4.39 20.65 12.07
N VAL A 456 -3.35 19.92 12.46
CA VAL A 456 -3.18 18.50 12.16
C VAL A 456 -2.87 17.76 13.44
N ILE A 457 -3.68 16.78 13.75
CA ILE A 457 -3.43 15.75 14.75
C ILE A 457 -3.51 14.41 14.01
N ASP A 458 -2.39 13.70 13.91
CA ASP A 458 -2.32 12.39 13.27
C ASP A 458 -1.52 11.45 14.16
N ILE A 459 -2.22 10.57 14.88
CA ILE A 459 -1.61 9.75 15.92
C ILE A 459 -2.02 8.29 15.72
N HIS A 460 -1.04 7.45 15.44
CA HIS A 460 -1.21 6.02 15.22
C HIS A 460 -0.62 5.20 16.37
N GLY A 461 -1.30 4.13 16.74
CA GLY A 461 -0.81 3.20 17.76
C GLY A 461 -1.15 3.57 19.19
N LEU A 462 -2.20 4.38 19.43
CA LEU A 462 -2.68 4.74 20.75
C LEU A 462 -3.83 3.85 21.23
N GLU A 463 -3.91 3.65 22.56
CA GLU A 463 -5.11 3.17 23.24
C GLU A 463 -5.77 4.29 24.01
N LEU A 464 -6.76 4.92 23.40
CA LEU A 464 -7.50 6.03 23.98
C LEU A 464 -8.98 5.66 24.09
N LYS A 465 -9.56 5.74 25.30
CA LYS A 465 -10.99 5.47 25.51
C LYS A 465 -11.88 6.69 25.22
N LYS A 466 -11.37 7.87 25.48
CA LYS A 466 -12.10 9.14 25.32
C LYS A 466 -11.15 10.22 24.82
N LEU A 467 -11.66 11.11 24.00
CA LEU A 467 -11.01 12.36 23.66
C LEU A 467 -11.45 13.45 24.65
N PRO A 468 -10.55 14.38 25.02
CA PRO A 468 -10.91 15.47 25.92
C PRO A 468 -11.87 16.46 25.26
N ASP A 469 -12.78 17.03 26.05
CA ASP A 469 -13.76 18.02 25.60
C ASP A 469 -13.11 19.32 25.05
N GLU A 470 -11.92 19.62 25.52
CA GLU A 470 -11.08 20.76 25.14
C GLU A 470 -10.71 20.71 23.65
N LEU A 471 -10.72 19.55 23.03
CA LEU A 471 -10.55 19.40 21.59
C LEU A 471 -11.49 20.32 20.80
N GLY A 472 -12.73 20.50 21.25
CA GLY A 472 -13.70 21.39 20.62
C GLY A 472 -13.33 22.87 20.65
N SER A 473 -12.37 23.29 21.49
CA SER A 473 -11.85 24.67 21.52
C SER A 473 -10.80 24.94 20.44
N MET A 474 -10.30 23.89 19.77
CA MET A 474 -9.24 23.98 18.76
C MET A 474 -9.82 24.20 17.36
N ILE A 475 -10.46 25.35 17.16
CA ILE A 475 -11.20 25.68 15.94
C ILE A 475 -10.35 25.64 14.65
N HIS A 476 -9.04 25.59 14.74
CA HIS A 476 -8.13 25.54 13.60
C HIS A 476 -7.86 24.13 13.07
N ILE A 477 -8.33 23.06 13.78
CA ILE A 477 -8.11 21.69 13.34
C ILE A 477 -8.79 21.46 12.00
N ARG A 478 -7.99 20.93 11.04
CA ARG A 478 -8.40 20.53 9.70
C ARG A 478 -8.32 19.03 9.48
N TYR A 479 -7.39 18.39 10.14
CA TYR A 479 -7.18 16.95 10.07
C TYR A 479 -7.08 16.35 11.48
N LEU A 480 -7.93 15.37 11.74
CA LEU A 480 -7.90 14.57 12.96
C LEU A 480 -7.85 13.10 12.56
N GLY A 481 -6.67 12.50 12.61
CA GLY A 481 -6.39 11.10 12.33
C GLY A 481 -6.00 10.38 13.63
N LEU A 482 -6.74 9.34 14.00
CA LEU A 482 -6.44 8.53 15.16
C LEU A 482 -6.58 7.05 14.81
N GLN A 483 -5.54 6.29 15.13
CA GLN A 483 -5.63 4.84 15.12
C GLN A 483 -5.65 4.36 16.57
N CYS A 484 -6.86 4.12 17.10
CA CYS A 484 -7.06 3.71 18.48
C CYS A 484 -8.13 2.61 18.57
N GLY A 485 -7.79 1.52 19.28
CA GLY A 485 -8.68 0.34 19.38
C GLY A 485 -9.85 0.48 20.37
N GLN A 486 -9.75 1.39 21.34
CA GLN A 486 -10.65 1.44 22.49
C GLN A 486 -11.57 2.68 22.54
N LEU A 487 -11.56 3.55 21.52
CA LEU A 487 -12.39 4.76 21.53
C LEU A 487 -13.88 4.41 21.52
N GLU A 488 -14.62 4.83 22.53
CA GLU A 488 -16.04 4.50 22.70
C GLU A 488 -16.97 5.57 22.11
N ARG A 489 -16.59 6.84 22.22
CA ARG A 489 -17.38 7.97 21.72
C ARG A 489 -16.51 9.20 21.49
N LEU A 490 -16.96 10.07 20.61
CA LEU A 490 -16.40 11.40 20.43
C LEU A 490 -17.04 12.41 21.42
N PRO A 491 -16.29 13.42 21.87
CA PRO A 491 -16.87 14.49 22.65
C PRO A 491 -17.91 15.28 21.83
N SER A 492 -18.98 15.73 22.46
CA SER A 492 -20.01 16.54 21.78
C SER A 492 -19.46 17.83 21.19
N THR A 493 -18.38 18.34 21.79
CA THR A 493 -17.66 19.55 21.37
C THR A 493 -16.97 19.43 20.02
N ILE A 494 -16.84 18.22 19.45
CA ILE A 494 -16.24 18.02 18.12
C ILE A 494 -16.99 18.78 17.01
N SER A 495 -18.27 19.01 17.19
CA SER A 495 -19.11 19.81 16.27
C SER A 495 -18.68 21.28 16.17
N LYS A 496 -17.89 21.78 17.13
CA LYS A 496 -17.33 23.15 17.13
C LYS A 496 -16.10 23.29 16.22
N LEU A 497 -15.58 22.19 15.68
CA LEU A 497 -14.44 22.20 14.77
C LEU A 497 -14.84 22.60 13.36
N VAL A 498 -15.25 23.86 13.19
CA VAL A 498 -15.82 24.41 11.93
C VAL A 498 -14.87 24.35 10.72
N ASN A 499 -13.57 24.15 10.95
CA ASN A 499 -12.55 24.02 9.88
C ASN A 499 -12.16 22.56 9.61
N LEU A 500 -12.77 21.58 10.26
CA LEU A 500 -12.42 20.18 10.12
C LEU A 500 -12.71 19.68 8.69
N GLN A 501 -11.68 19.20 8.00
CA GLN A 501 -11.75 18.68 6.63
C GLN A 501 -11.69 17.15 6.60
N SER A 502 -10.87 16.55 7.47
CA SER A 502 -10.66 15.12 7.50
C SER A 502 -10.77 14.57 8.91
N LEU A 503 -11.66 13.61 9.11
CA LEU A 503 -11.78 12.82 10.33
C LEU A 503 -11.54 11.35 9.99
N ILE A 504 -10.42 10.78 10.47
CA ILE A 504 -9.99 9.42 10.18
C ILE A 504 -9.83 8.65 11.49
N LEU A 505 -10.74 7.74 11.78
CA LEU A 505 -10.70 6.90 12.98
C LEU A 505 -10.58 5.44 12.58
N LYS A 506 -9.43 4.83 12.83
CA LYS A 506 -9.13 3.42 12.47
C LYS A 506 -8.88 2.59 13.75
N GLY A 507 -9.06 1.28 13.66
CA GLY A 507 -8.57 0.32 14.66
C GLY A 507 -9.62 -0.32 15.57
N ARG A 508 -10.92 -0.02 15.40
CA ARG A 508 -11.98 -0.70 16.14
C ARG A 508 -12.68 -1.76 15.28
N SER A 509 -12.69 -2.99 15.75
CA SER A 509 -13.51 -4.05 15.19
C SER A 509 -14.85 -4.12 15.92
N GLY A 510 -15.98 -3.87 15.23
CA GLY A 510 -17.30 -4.30 15.66
C GLY A 510 -18.08 -3.38 16.59
N GLY A 511 -18.02 -2.07 16.43
CA GLY A 511 -18.94 -1.20 17.18
C GLY A 511 -19.15 0.17 16.53
N VAL A 512 -20.36 0.70 16.59
CA VAL A 512 -20.69 2.05 16.10
C VAL A 512 -20.29 3.08 17.14
N LEU A 513 -19.51 4.07 16.70
CA LEU A 513 -19.18 5.22 17.55
C LEU A 513 -20.34 6.23 17.58
N GLY A 514 -20.65 6.71 18.77
CA GLY A 514 -21.61 7.80 18.93
C GLY A 514 -21.03 9.13 18.49
N VAL A 515 -21.77 9.83 17.62
CA VAL A 515 -21.48 11.21 17.22
C VAL A 515 -22.77 12.04 17.26
N THR A 516 -22.67 13.32 17.60
CA THR A 516 -23.83 14.21 17.67
C THR A 516 -24.32 14.60 16.25
N ALA A 517 -25.61 14.85 16.12
CA ALA A 517 -26.17 15.31 14.83
C ALA A 517 -25.48 16.60 14.33
N ALA A 518 -25.07 17.49 15.23
CA ALA A 518 -24.36 18.72 14.91
C ALA A 518 -22.99 18.49 14.23
N PHE A 519 -22.35 17.32 14.38
CA PHE A 519 -21.15 16.98 13.62
C PHE A 519 -21.41 16.98 12.10
N TRP A 520 -22.55 16.46 11.69
CA TRP A 520 -22.93 16.36 10.27
C TRP A 520 -23.37 17.70 9.63
N THR A 521 -23.23 18.81 10.35
CA THR A 521 -23.46 20.17 9.83
C THR A 521 -22.15 20.95 9.60
N ILE A 522 -20.98 20.34 9.82
CA ILE A 522 -19.67 20.99 9.59
C ILE A 522 -19.44 21.11 8.07
N PRO A 523 -19.49 22.32 7.47
CA PRO A 523 -19.52 22.48 6.00
C PRO A 523 -18.21 22.19 5.31
N THR A 524 -17.11 22.18 6.07
CA THR A 524 -15.75 21.97 5.56
C THR A 524 -15.35 20.49 5.45
N LEU A 525 -16.19 19.55 5.93
CA LEU A 525 -15.89 18.13 5.90
C LEU A 525 -15.73 17.62 4.45
N ARG A 526 -14.61 16.97 4.21
CA ARG A 526 -14.22 16.36 2.93
C ARG A 526 -14.08 14.85 3.04
N HIS A 527 -13.51 14.36 4.13
CA HIS A 527 -13.24 12.95 4.36
C HIS A 527 -13.67 12.55 5.77
N VAL A 528 -14.57 11.59 5.84
CA VAL A 528 -14.99 10.94 7.08
C VAL A 528 -14.76 9.44 6.92
N VAL A 529 -13.84 8.90 7.70
CA VAL A 529 -13.56 7.46 7.75
C VAL A 529 -13.68 7.04 9.21
N ALA A 530 -14.84 6.57 9.58
CA ALA A 530 -15.17 6.22 10.97
C ALA A 530 -16.43 5.35 11.05
N PRO A 531 -16.53 4.46 12.06
CA PRO A 531 -17.71 3.61 12.22
C PRO A 531 -18.88 4.38 12.87
N PHE A 532 -19.43 5.36 12.17
CA PHE A 532 -20.53 6.19 12.67
C PHE A 532 -21.92 5.70 12.23
N ALA A 533 -22.91 5.95 13.08
CA ALA A 533 -24.30 5.92 12.63
C ALA A 533 -24.61 7.17 11.80
N LEU A 534 -25.15 6.98 10.62
CA LEU A 534 -25.67 8.09 9.81
C LEU A 534 -26.98 8.60 10.37
N PRO A 535 -27.20 9.92 10.39
CA PRO A 535 -28.51 10.50 10.68
C PRO A 535 -29.47 10.23 9.51
N ARG A 536 -30.75 10.54 9.71
CA ARG A 536 -31.78 10.42 8.66
C ARG A 536 -31.48 11.23 7.41
N CYS A 537 -30.85 12.39 7.56
CA CYS A 537 -30.43 13.26 6.47
C CYS A 537 -29.15 13.97 6.88
N LEU A 538 -28.17 14.03 5.97
CA LEU A 538 -26.98 14.84 6.16
C LEU A 538 -27.31 16.32 5.95
N GLY A 539 -26.59 17.20 6.68
CA GLY A 539 -26.62 18.64 6.44
C GLY A 539 -25.97 19.02 5.10
N ASP A 540 -25.69 20.31 4.92
CA ASP A 540 -25.13 20.88 3.68
C ASP A 540 -23.64 20.52 3.52
N LEU A 541 -23.34 19.24 3.30
CA LEU A 541 -21.97 18.68 3.17
C LEU A 541 -21.50 18.64 1.71
N TYR A 542 -21.63 19.76 0.99
CA TYR A 542 -21.21 19.85 -0.42
C TYR A 542 -19.73 19.56 -0.66
N SER A 543 -18.89 19.69 0.35
CA SER A 543 -17.45 19.42 0.23
C SER A 543 -17.08 17.95 0.42
N LEU A 544 -18.02 17.10 0.86
CA LEU A 544 -17.76 15.71 1.23
C LEU A 544 -17.40 14.88 0.00
N GLN A 545 -16.25 14.20 0.05
CA GLN A 545 -15.72 13.36 -1.03
C GLN A 545 -15.60 11.90 -0.63
N THR A 546 -15.33 11.63 0.65
CA THR A 546 -15.16 10.26 1.16
C THR A 546 -15.99 10.07 2.42
N LEU A 547 -16.79 9.01 2.43
CA LEU A 547 -17.60 8.61 3.58
C LEU A 547 -17.51 7.09 3.75
N HIS A 548 -16.68 6.63 4.69
CA HIS A 548 -16.37 5.22 4.87
C HIS A 548 -16.66 4.71 6.29
N GLY A 549 -17.03 3.43 6.37
CA GLY A 549 -17.27 2.72 7.61
C GLY A 549 -18.57 3.08 8.32
N VAL A 550 -19.44 3.82 7.68
CA VAL A 550 -20.69 4.34 8.28
C VAL A 550 -21.84 3.33 8.15
N GLN A 551 -22.82 3.45 9.07
CA GLN A 551 -24.02 2.60 9.10
C GLN A 551 -25.29 3.43 8.97
N PRO A 552 -26.23 3.07 8.09
CA PRO A 552 -27.48 3.81 7.83
C PRO A 552 -28.57 3.51 8.87
N ARG A 553 -28.25 3.55 10.16
CA ARG A 553 -29.21 3.20 11.24
C ARG A 553 -30.42 4.11 11.33
N GLY A 554 -30.35 5.31 10.77
CA GLY A 554 -31.44 6.29 10.77
C GLY A 554 -32.34 6.23 9.53
N TRP A 555 -32.13 5.26 8.62
CA TRP A 555 -32.79 5.19 7.31
C TRP A 555 -34.00 4.23 7.26
N ASP A 556 -34.57 3.89 8.40
CA ASP A 556 -35.73 2.99 8.45
C ASP A 556 -36.95 3.55 7.68
N THR A 557 -37.61 2.68 6.97
CA THR A 557 -38.44 2.87 5.75
C THR A 557 -39.69 3.75 5.81
N ARG A 558 -40.16 4.20 6.95
CA ARG A 558 -41.47 4.86 7.01
C ARG A 558 -41.43 6.36 7.30
N ALA A 559 -40.29 6.95 7.49
CA ALA A 559 -40.14 8.32 7.96
C ALA A 559 -39.05 9.17 7.29
N VAL A 560 -38.34 8.66 6.28
CA VAL A 560 -37.31 9.45 5.56
C VAL A 560 -38.03 10.23 4.45
N ALA A 561 -38.43 11.45 4.75
CA ALA A 561 -38.87 12.39 3.74
C ALA A 561 -37.67 13.02 3.06
N GLY A 562 -37.31 12.54 1.86
CA GLY A 562 -36.22 13.09 1.05
C GLY A 562 -35.00 12.20 0.94
N ASN A 563 -34.01 12.65 0.16
CA ASN A 563 -32.77 11.92 -0.11
C ASN A 563 -31.77 12.07 1.07
N PRO A 564 -31.38 10.97 1.74
CA PRO A 564 -30.47 11.02 2.90
C PRO A 564 -29.11 11.64 2.60
N LEU A 565 -28.57 11.46 1.38
CA LEU A 565 -27.28 11.98 0.92
C LEU A 565 -27.41 13.11 -0.11
N GLY A 566 -28.60 13.63 -0.33
CA GLY A 566 -28.91 14.58 -1.42
C GLY A 566 -28.09 15.88 -1.43
N ARG A 567 -27.44 16.22 -0.31
CA ARG A 567 -26.56 17.39 -0.18
C ARG A 567 -25.08 17.05 -0.34
N ALA A 568 -24.70 15.77 -0.38
CA ALA A 568 -23.34 15.31 -0.53
C ALA A 568 -22.96 15.05 -2.02
N THR A 569 -23.29 15.99 -2.90
CA THR A 569 -23.18 15.83 -4.36
C THR A 569 -21.74 15.65 -4.88
N ASN A 570 -20.72 15.99 -4.08
CA ASN A 570 -19.31 15.80 -4.45
C ASN A 570 -18.72 14.46 -3.96
N LEU A 571 -19.55 13.56 -3.45
CA LEU A 571 -19.10 12.27 -2.93
C LEU A 571 -18.52 11.40 -4.07
N ARG A 572 -17.30 10.90 -3.85
CA ARG A 572 -16.56 10.09 -4.81
C ARG A 572 -16.33 8.67 -4.31
N SER A 573 -16.34 8.50 -3.00
CA SER A 573 -16.11 7.18 -2.37
C SER A 573 -17.06 7.02 -1.19
N LEU A 574 -17.88 5.98 -1.25
CA LEU A 574 -18.88 5.64 -0.23
C LEU A 574 -18.70 4.20 0.23
N GLU A 575 -18.66 4.01 1.56
CA GLU A 575 -18.66 2.69 2.17
C GLU A 575 -19.74 2.65 3.27
N LEU A 576 -20.74 1.81 3.06
CA LEU A 576 -21.85 1.59 3.98
C LEU A 576 -21.80 0.15 4.51
N SER A 577 -22.00 0.01 5.81
CA SER A 577 -22.10 -1.30 6.48
C SER A 577 -23.39 -1.43 7.28
N GLY A 578 -23.82 -2.66 7.57
CA GLY A 578 -25.06 -2.91 8.32
C GLY A 578 -26.33 -2.59 7.53
N LEU A 579 -26.30 -2.83 6.21
CA LEU A 579 -27.48 -2.74 5.35
C LEU A 579 -28.43 -3.91 5.63
N THR A 580 -29.74 -3.60 5.58
CA THR A 580 -30.85 -4.53 5.74
C THR A 580 -31.94 -4.20 4.73
N ALA A 581 -32.89 -5.11 4.51
CA ALA A 581 -34.06 -4.86 3.64
C ALA A 581 -34.82 -3.57 4.03
N ALA A 582 -34.86 -3.24 5.32
CA ALA A 582 -35.55 -2.05 5.81
C ALA A 582 -34.97 -0.72 5.28
N ASN A 583 -33.70 -0.64 4.94
CA ASN A 583 -33.08 0.57 4.45
C ASN A 583 -32.71 0.54 2.95
N ALA A 584 -33.10 -0.53 2.24
CA ALA A 584 -32.84 -0.71 0.82
C ALA A 584 -33.40 0.46 -0.05
N GLY A 585 -34.64 0.83 0.14
CA GLY A 585 -35.26 1.94 -0.62
C GLY A 585 -34.58 3.29 -0.37
N ALA A 586 -34.23 3.57 0.89
CA ALA A 586 -33.49 4.79 1.23
C ALA A 586 -32.07 4.81 0.63
N LEU A 587 -31.42 3.64 0.54
CA LEU A 587 -30.14 3.50 -0.12
C LEU A 587 -30.22 3.86 -1.61
N VAL A 588 -31.20 3.29 -2.33
CA VAL A 588 -31.39 3.57 -3.77
C VAL A 588 -31.63 5.08 -3.98
N THR A 589 -32.54 5.68 -3.20
CA THR A 589 -32.80 7.13 -3.25
C THR A 589 -31.52 7.94 -2.93
N ALA A 590 -30.69 7.48 -1.97
CA ALA A 590 -29.45 8.16 -1.65
C ALA A 590 -28.45 8.13 -2.83
N LEU A 591 -28.35 7.00 -3.53
CA LEU A 591 -27.46 6.83 -4.67
C LEU A 591 -27.87 7.66 -5.88
N GLU A 592 -29.15 7.97 -6.08
CA GLU A 592 -29.65 8.74 -7.22
C GLU A 592 -29.07 10.16 -7.34
N SER A 593 -28.52 10.73 -6.27
CA SER A 593 -27.90 12.05 -6.27
C SER A 593 -26.39 12.05 -6.41
N LEU A 594 -25.75 10.89 -6.54
CA LEU A 594 -24.29 10.74 -6.43
C LEU A 594 -23.60 10.58 -7.80
N ASP A 595 -23.75 11.55 -8.70
CA ASP A 595 -23.20 11.53 -10.08
C ASP A 595 -21.66 11.44 -10.15
N LEU A 596 -20.96 11.81 -9.09
CA LEU A 596 -19.50 11.81 -9.04
C LEU A 596 -18.91 10.58 -8.34
N LEU A 597 -19.75 9.60 -7.95
CA LEU A 597 -19.28 8.41 -7.23
C LEU A 597 -18.43 7.53 -8.12
N VAL A 598 -17.25 7.19 -7.63
CA VAL A 598 -16.25 6.34 -8.31
C VAL A 598 -16.12 5.00 -7.62
N HIS A 599 -16.15 5.00 -6.28
CA HIS A 599 -15.97 3.80 -5.46
C HIS A 599 -17.18 3.60 -4.54
N LEU A 600 -17.78 2.42 -4.59
CA LEU A 600 -18.91 2.04 -3.75
C LEU A 600 -18.66 0.69 -3.08
N VAL A 601 -18.79 0.67 -1.75
CA VAL A 601 -18.73 -0.56 -0.95
C VAL A 601 -20.03 -0.66 -0.15
N LEU A 602 -20.74 -1.75 -0.32
CA LEU A 602 -21.98 -2.04 0.39
C LEU A 602 -21.83 -3.36 1.14
N GLN A 603 -22.13 -3.34 2.44
CA GLN A 603 -22.07 -4.51 3.30
C GLN A 603 -23.32 -4.60 4.17
N GLY A 604 -23.97 -5.75 4.16
CA GLY A 604 -25.17 -5.95 4.96
C GLY A 604 -25.71 -7.37 4.90
N GLU A 605 -26.84 -7.57 5.53
CA GLU A 605 -27.60 -8.84 5.48
C GLU A 605 -28.35 -8.98 4.16
N SER A 606 -28.82 -7.85 3.62
CA SER A 606 -29.59 -7.78 2.38
C SER A 606 -29.15 -6.58 1.56
N LEU A 607 -28.93 -6.78 0.26
CA LEU A 607 -28.49 -5.78 -0.71
C LEU A 607 -29.52 -5.67 -1.84
N PRO A 608 -30.02 -4.46 -2.18
CA PRO A 608 -30.99 -4.31 -3.25
C PRO A 608 -30.34 -4.46 -4.63
N PRO A 609 -30.88 -5.30 -5.52
CA PRO A 609 -30.41 -5.41 -6.92
C PRO A 609 -30.46 -4.08 -7.67
N ALA A 610 -31.39 -3.20 -7.31
CA ALA A 610 -31.54 -1.87 -7.88
C ALA A 610 -30.26 -1.01 -7.83
N VAL A 611 -29.24 -1.36 -7.05
CA VAL A 611 -27.91 -0.71 -7.09
C VAL A 611 -27.30 -0.75 -8.50
N PHE A 612 -27.57 -1.79 -9.28
CA PHE A 612 -27.09 -1.92 -10.66
C PHE A 612 -27.89 -1.07 -11.65
N THR A 613 -29.07 -0.60 -11.30
CA THR A 613 -29.96 0.16 -12.19
C THR A 613 -29.98 1.67 -11.94
N VAL A 614 -29.40 2.17 -10.83
CA VAL A 614 -29.37 3.60 -10.49
C VAL A 614 -28.66 4.43 -11.57
N ALA A 615 -29.36 5.28 -12.32
CA ALA A 615 -28.84 5.99 -13.50
C ALA A 615 -27.71 7.01 -13.21
N SER A 616 -27.66 7.56 -12.00
CA SER A 616 -26.66 8.57 -11.59
C SER A 616 -25.23 8.04 -11.50
N LEU A 617 -25.04 6.77 -11.15
CA LEU A 617 -23.73 6.20 -10.93
C LEU A 617 -22.87 6.01 -12.20
N ARG A 618 -22.86 6.96 -13.12
CA ARG A 618 -22.18 6.87 -14.45
C ARG A 618 -20.66 6.83 -14.35
N ARG A 619 -20.08 7.29 -13.24
CA ARG A 619 -18.64 7.31 -13.00
C ARG A 619 -18.15 6.17 -12.13
N LEU A 620 -19.03 5.25 -11.75
CA LEU A 620 -18.68 4.14 -10.88
C LEU A 620 -17.67 3.23 -11.59
N GLN A 621 -16.51 3.05 -10.98
CA GLN A 621 -15.42 2.21 -11.47
C GLN A 621 -15.20 0.99 -10.59
N SER A 622 -15.44 1.12 -9.28
CA SER A 622 -15.23 0.04 -8.33
C SER A 622 -16.47 -0.19 -7.49
N LEU A 623 -16.96 -1.42 -7.50
CA LEU A 623 -18.09 -1.87 -6.71
C LEU A 623 -17.71 -3.11 -5.89
N ARG A 624 -17.94 -3.03 -4.58
CA ARG A 624 -17.79 -4.17 -3.68
C ARG A 624 -19.10 -4.42 -2.92
N LEU A 625 -19.57 -5.65 -3.01
CA LEU A 625 -20.81 -6.10 -2.37
C LEU A 625 -20.47 -7.23 -1.39
N VAL A 626 -21.01 -7.14 -0.17
CA VAL A 626 -20.82 -8.14 0.89
C VAL A 626 -22.16 -8.40 1.55
N GLY A 627 -22.78 -9.56 1.30
CA GLY A 627 -24.10 -9.94 1.80
C GLY A 627 -25.02 -10.41 0.68
N ALA A 628 -26.13 -11.04 1.04
CA ALA A 628 -27.10 -11.60 0.09
C ALA A 628 -27.78 -10.49 -0.75
N MET A 629 -27.93 -10.73 -2.03
CA MET A 629 -28.79 -9.89 -2.87
C MET A 629 -30.23 -10.38 -2.72
N GLU A 630 -31.16 -9.42 -2.61
CA GLU A 630 -32.60 -9.75 -2.61
C GLU A 630 -32.99 -10.30 -3.98
N GLU A 631 -33.81 -11.35 -3.99
CA GLU A 631 -34.44 -11.82 -5.22
C GLU A 631 -35.46 -10.77 -5.68
N GLU A 632 -35.42 -10.37 -6.94
CA GLU A 632 -36.50 -9.59 -7.52
C GLU A 632 -37.71 -10.53 -7.71
N GLU A 633 -38.89 -10.12 -7.23
CA GLU A 633 -40.15 -10.81 -7.54
C GLU A 633 -40.31 -10.91 -9.07
N GLU A 634 -40.59 -12.08 -9.59
CA GLU A 634 -40.53 -12.52 -11.01
C GLU A 634 -41.42 -11.69 -11.99
N ASP A 635 -42.04 -10.59 -11.58
CA ASP A 635 -42.98 -9.78 -12.42
C ASP A 635 -42.31 -8.72 -13.31
N ALA A 636 -41.04 -8.46 -13.20
CA ALA A 636 -40.32 -7.57 -14.11
C ALA A 636 -39.49 -8.39 -15.11
N GLY A 637 -40.07 -8.62 -16.29
CA GLY A 637 -39.47 -9.48 -17.31
C GLY A 637 -37.99 -9.24 -17.57
N ASP A 638 -37.27 -10.32 -17.81
CA ASP A 638 -35.82 -10.45 -18.04
C ASP A 638 -35.16 -9.40 -18.94
N GLU A 639 -35.91 -8.67 -19.74
CA GLU A 639 -35.40 -7.63 -20.66
C GLU A 639 -35.02 -6.29 -20.01
N VAL A 640 -35.46 -6.00 -18.77
CA VAL A 640 -35.26 -4.68 -18.13
C VAL A 640 -33.93 -4.63 -17.36
N ALA A 641 -33.49 -5.74 -16.77
CA ALA A 641 -32.23 -5.81 -16.00
C ALA A 641 -30.98 -5.61 -16.88
N VAL A 642 -31.04 -6.02 -18.15
CA VAL A 642 -29.92 -5.99 -19.09
C VAL A 642 -29.49 -4.56 -19.51
N ARG A 643 -30.36 -3.57 -19.40
CA ARG A 643 -30.11 -2.23 -19.99
C ARG A 643 -29.21 -1.30 -19.19
N TYR A 644 -28.85 -1.58 -17.96
CA TYR A 644 -28.23 -0.62 -17.06
C TYR A 644 -26.85 -1.02 -16.49
N ILE A 645 -26.27 -2.14 -16.89
CA ILE A 645 -24.93 -2.49 -16.43
C ILE A 645 -23.91 -1.52 -17.02
N ARG A 646 -23.06 -1.00 -16.16
CA ARG A 646 -22.30 0.24 -16.35
C ARG A 646 -21.04 0.03 -17.17
N PRO A 647 -20.88 0.73 -18.30
CA PRO A 647 -19.74 0.54 -19.19
C PRO A 647 -18.38 0.92 -18.55
N ASN A 648 -18.40 1.68 -17.45
CA ASN A 648 -17.19 2.16 -16.79
C ASN A 648 -16.77 1.34 -15.57
N LEU A 649 -17.52 0.26 -15.23
CA LEU A 649 -17.17 -0.59 -14.11
C LEU A 649 -15.92 -1.42 -14.46
N THR A 650 -14.83 -1.18 -13.74
CA THR A 650 -13.54 -1.85 -13.96
C THR A 650 -13.26 -2.91 -12.92
N ARG A 651 -13.83 -2.76 -11.71
CA ARG A 651 -13.63 -3.70 -10.61
C ARG A 651 -14.96 -4.08 -9.96
N LEU A 652 -15.21 -5.36 -9.85
CA LEU A 652 -16.33 -5.92 -9.12
C LEU A 652 -15.86 -6.98 -8.13
N SER A 653 -16.29 -6.86 -6.89
CA SER A 653 -16.00 -7.84 -5.84
C SER A 653 -17.29 -8.21 -5.11
N MET A 654 -17.63 -9.48 -5.09
CA MET A 654 -18.88 -10.01 -4.56
C MET A 654 -18.60 -11.12 -3.54
N TRP A 655 -19.25 -11.03 -2.39
CA TRP A 655 -19.06 -11.92 -1.26
C TRP A 655 -20.43 -12.27 -0.66
N GLY A 656 -20.81 -13.52 -0.72
CA GLY A 656 -22.10 -13.99 -0.17
C GLY A 656 -23.33 -13.39 -0.87
N THR A 657 -23.20 -12.99 -2.13
CA THR A 657 -24.27 -12.31 -2.87
C THR A 657 -25.28 -13.25 -3.51
N MET A 658 -24.97 -14.55 -3.61
CA MET A 658 -25.84 -15.64 -4.07
C MET A 658 -26.47 -15.37 -5.45
N VAL A 659 -25.66 -14.82 -6.40
CA VAL A 659 -26.16 -14.55 -7.76
C VAL A 659 -26.17 -15.79 -8.63
N GLY A 660 -27.14 -15.90 -9.55
CA GLY A 660 -27.26 -16.98 -10.50
C GLY A 660 -26.45 -16.77 -11.80
N GLN A 661 -26.47 -17.75 -12.72
CA GLN A 661 -25.73 -17.74 -13.98
C GLN A 661 -26.11 -16.56 -14.88
N GLY A 662 -27.40 -16.22 -15.01
CA GLY A 662 -27.84 -15.11 -15.85
C GLY A 662 -27.20 -13.77 -15.47
N PHE A 663 -26.96 -13.55 -14.17
CA PHE A 663 -26.23 -12.36 -13.69
C PHE A 663 -24.74 -12.40 -14.10
N VAL A 664 -24.10 -13.56 -14.06
CA VAL A 664 -22.70 -13.72 -14.50
C VAL A 664 -22.57 -13.49 -16.01
N ASP A 665 -23.54 -13.95 -16.80
CA ASP A 665 -23.56 -13.73 -18.24
C ASP A 665 -23.62 -12.22 -18.58
N MET A 666 -24.47 -11.46 -17.87
CA MET A 666 -24.50 -9.99 -17.99
C MET A 666 -23.15 -9.34 -17.63
N LEU A 667 -22.46 -9.83 -16.59
CA LEU A 667 -21.14 -9.32 -16.24
C LEU A 667 -20.13 -9.58 -17.35
N GLY A 668 -20.28 -10.68 -18.08
CA GLY A 668 -19.43 -11.06 -19.21
C GLY A 668 -19.46 -10.05 -20.37
N GLU A 669 -20.54 -9.29 -20.49
CA GLU A 669 -20.71 -8.26 -21.53
C GLU A 669 -20.07 -6.91 -21.18
N LEU A 670 -19.63 -6.71 -19.93
CA LEU A 670 -19.04 -5.45 -19.48
C LEU A 670 -17.73 -5.13 -20.20
N PRO A 671 -17.64 -4.03 -20.97
CA PRO A 671 -16.50 -3.76 -21.83
C PRO A 671 -15.22 -3.38 -21.05
N SER A 672 -15.37 -2.86 -19.81
CA SER A 672 -14.26 -2.30 -19.04
C SER A 672 -13.90 -3.11 -17.80
N LEU A 673 -14.57 -4.25 -17.54
CA LEU A 673 -14.33 -5.04 -16.33
C LEU A 673 -12.96 -5.72 -16.38
N ALA A 674 -12.02 -5.19 -15.61
CA ALA A 674 -10.64 -5.68 -15.54
C ALA A 674 -10.39 -6.61 -14.36
N GLU A 675 -11.15 -6.50 -13.27
CA GLU A 675 -11.02 -7.34 -12.09
C GLU A 675 -12.38 -7.85 -11.62
N LEU A 676 -12.50 -9.18 -11.50
CA LEU A 676 -13.66 -9.86 -10.96
C LEU A 676 -13.25 -10.75 -9.78
N THR A 677 -13.94 -10.60 -8.67
CA THR A 677 -13.74 -11.40 -7.46
C THR A 677 -15.08 -11.98 -6.99
N LEU A 678 -15.23 -13.28 -7.01
CA LEU A 678 -16.40 -14.01 -6.52
C LEU A 678 -15.98 -14.93 -5.36
N MET A 679 -16.48 -14.67 -4.15
CA MET A 679 -16.02 -15.31 -2.93
C MET A 679 -17.16 -15.79 -2.04
N TRP A 680 -16.99 -16.96 -1.43
CA TRP A 680 -17.83 -17.52 -0.35
C TRP A 680 -19.33 -17.25 -0.50
N GLY A 681 -19.99 -18.04 -1.38
CA GLY A 681 -21.41 -17.90 -1.65
C GLY A 681 -21.77 -16.68 -2.50
N ALA A 682 -20.80 -16.13 -3.24
CA ALA A 682 -21.10 -15.05 -4.19
C ALA A 682 -21.93 -15.54 -5.38
N TYR A 683 -21.79 -16.82 -5.73
CA TYR A 683 -22.50 -17.47 -6.82
C TYR A 683 -23.31 -18.65 -6.27
N GLU A 684 -24.52 -18.82 -6.77
CA GLU A 684 -25.41 -19.92 -6.47
C GLU A 684 -25.44 -20.91 -7.64
N GLY A 685 -24.83 -22.05 -7.48
CA GLY A 685 -24.78 -23.13 -8.46
C GLY A 685 -23.52 -23.98 -8.34
N GLU A 686 -23.61 -25.20 -8.85
CA GLU A 686 -22.50 -26.16 -8.89
C GLU A 686 -21.65 -26.02 -10.18
N ARG A 687 -22.21 -25.38 -11.20
CA ARG A 687 -21.56 -25.13 -12.51
C ARG A 687 -21.57 -23.63 -12.82
N LEU A 688 -20.38 -23.08 -13.02
CA LEU A 688 -20.17 -21.69 -13.46
C LEU A 688 -19.71 -21.70 -14.91
N GLU A 689 -20.39 -20.97 -15.79
CA GLU A 689 -20.07 -20.92 -17.20
C GLU A 689 -19.69 -19.48 -17.62
N PHE A 690 -18.57 -19.35 -18.38
CA PHE A 690 -18.21 -18.12 -19.06
C PHE A 690 -18.40 -18.32 -20.56
N GLY A 691 -19.40 -17.62 -21.11
CA GLY A 691 -19.85 -17.73 -22.49
C GLY A 691 -18.78 -17.28 -23.51
N ASP A 692 -19.07 -17.50 -24.78
CA ASP A 692 -18.13 -17.18 -25.88
C ASP A 692 -17.84 -15.68 -25.95
N GLY A 693 -16.55 -15.32 -25.95
CA GLY A 693 -16.08 -13.94 -25.99
C GLY A 693 -16.45 -13.09 -24.78
N ALA A 694 -16.91 -13.69 -23.66
CA ALA A 694 -17.22 -12.99 -22.43
C ALA A 694 -15.94 -12.48 -21.73
N PHE A 695 -16.08 -11.43 -20.91
CA PHE A 695 -14.99 -10.87 -20.08
C PHE A 695 -13.74 -10.46 -20.88
N ARG A 696 -13.90 -9.80 -22.01
CA ARG A 696 -12.79 -9.46 -22.95
C ARG A 696 -11.67 -8.64 -22.34
N SER A 697 -11.99 -7.77 -21.37
CA SER A 697 -11.04 -6.88 -20.69
C SER A 697 -10.53 -7.41 -19.36
N LEU A 698 -10.95 -8.61 -18.95
CA LEU A 698 -10.65 -9.15 -17.62
C LEU A 698 -9.18 -9.55 -17.51
N GLN A 699 -8.46 -8.86 -16.63
CA GLN A 699 -7.04 -9.09 -16.35
C GLN A 699 -6.82 -9.95 -15.09
N LYS A 700 -7.73 -9.83 -14.12
CA LYS A 700 -7.62 -10.54 -12.84
C LYS A 700 -8.93 -11.21 -12.49
N LEU A 701 -8.86 -12.51 -12.27
CA LEU A 701 -9.98 -13.31 -11.79
C LEU A 701 -9.63 -13.98 -10.46
N ARG A 702 -10.53 -13.83 -9.48
CA ARG A 702 -10.43 -14.52 -8.20
C ARG A 702 -11.73 -15.26 -7.92
N LEU A 703 -11.65 -16.58 -7.80
CA LEU A 703 -12.76 -17.44 -7.46
C LEU A 703 -12.51 -18.15 -6.13
N GLY A 704 -13.42 -17.98 -5.20
CA GLY A 704 -13.42 -18.64 -3.89
C GLY A 704 -14.79 -19.26 -3.60
N LEU A 705 -15.21 -20.22 -4.42
CA LEU A 705 -16.53 -20.84 -4.43
C LEU A 705 -16.41 -22.30 -3.97
N PRO A 706 -16.64 -22.60 -2.68
CA PRO A 706 -16.44 -23.95 -2.14
C PRO A 706 -17.35 -25.02 -2.75
N ASP A 707 -18.54 -24.60 -3.19
CA ASP A 707 -19.59 -25.49 -3.72
C ASP A 707 -19.51 -25.68 -5.24
N LEU A 708 -18.62 -24.96 -5.92
CA LEU A 708 -18.43 -25.06 -7.36
C LEU A 708 -17.78 -26.41 -7.73
N GLU A 709 -18.45 -27.20 -8.57
CA GLU A 709 -17.97 -28.49 -9.08
C GLU A 709 -17.32 -28.34 -10.45
N GLU A 710 -17.93 -27.56 -11.33
CA GLU A 710 -17.46 -27.34 -12.69
C GLU A 710 -17.33 -25.85 -13.02
N TRP A 711 -16.18 -25.47 -13.56
CA TRP A 711 -15.98 -24.17 -14.17
C TRP A 711 -15.73 -24.32 -15.66
N ALA A 712 -16.76 -24.01 -16.45
CA ALA A 712 -16.71 -24.07 -17.91
C ALA A 712 -16.34 -22.72 -18.51
N VAL A 713 -15.42 -22.71 -19.45
CA VAL A 713 -14.94 -21.49 -20.14
C VAL A 713 -14.97 -21.75 -21.65
N SER A 714 -15.76 -20.93 -22.35
CA SER A 714 -15.87 -20.99 -23.80
C SER A 714 -14.67 -20.35 -24.49
N ALA A 715 -14.49 -20.67 -25.76
CA ALA A 715 -13.39 -20.18 -26.58
C ALA A 715 -13.45 -18.63 -26.69
N GLY A 716 -12.28 -17.98 -26.60
CA GLY A 716 -12.21 -16.51 -26.71
C GLY A 716 -12.63 -15.71 -25.47
N SER A 717 -13.11 -16.37 -24.41
CA SER A 717 -13.40 -15.72 -23.13
C SER A 717 -12.11 -15.33 -22.44
N MET A 718 -12.15 -14.21 -21.68
CA MET A 718 -11.04 -13.72 -20.85
C MET A 718 -9.70 -13.61 -21.61
N ALA A 719 -9.72 -13.12 -22.84
CA ALA A 719 -8.52 -13.06 -23.68
C ALA A 719 -7.36 -12.22 -23.09
N ALA A 720 -7.67 -11.29 -22.19
CA ALA A 720 -6.70 -10.42 -21.51
C ALA A 720 -6.31 -10.91 -20.10
N LEU A 721 -6.69 -12.13 -19.69
CA LEU A 721 -6.47 -12.63 -18.33
C LEU A 721 -4.97 -12.82 -18.06
N ALA A 722 -4.46 -12.04 -17.11
CA ALA A 722 -3.07 -12.10 -16.66
C ALA A 722 -2.90 -12.86 -15.33
N ARG A 723 -3.90 -12.80 -14.44
CA ARG A 723 -3.83 -13.43 -13.11
C ARG A 723 -5.09 -14.20 -12.78
N LEU A 724 -4.91 -15.45 -12.42
CA LEU A 724 -5.96 -16.34 -11.93
C LEU A 724 -5.67 -16.75 -10.49
N THR A 725 -6.64 -16.56 -9.60
CA THR A 725 -6.55 -17.04 -8.21
C THR A 725 -7.75 -17.91 -7.90
N LEU A 726 -7.51 -19.15 -7.55
CA LEU A 726 -8.52 -20.08 -7.07
C LEU A 726 -8.32 -20.33 -5.58
N LEU A 727 -9.39 -20.12 -4.78
CA LEU A 727 -9.31 -20.16 -3.33
C LEU A 727 -10.36 -21.14 -2.78
N ARG A 728 -9.96 -22.28 -2.20
CA ARG A 728 -10.86 -23.22 -1.55
C ARG A 728 -12.06 -23.68 -2.40
N CYS A 729 -11.91 -23.78 -3.71
CA CYS A 729 -12.94 -24.42 -4.54
C CYS A 729 -12.82 -25.96 -4.35
N ALA A 730 -13.34 -26.45 -3.19
CA ALA A 730 -13.06 -27.80 -2.70
C ALA A 730 -13.68 -28.91 -3.55
N LYS A 731 -14.84 -28.62 -4.18
CA LYS A 731 -15.55 -29.56 -5.03
C LYS A 731 -15.04 -29.56 -6.47
N MET A 732 -14.39 -28.47 -6.93
CA MET A 732 -13.89 -28.34 -8.29
C MET A 732 -12.80 -29.39 -8.59
N GLU A 733 -13.04 -30.21 -9.60
CA GLU A 733 -12.18 -31.34 -9.91
C GLU A 733 -11.10 -31.04 -10.94
N MET A 734 -11.35 -30.17 -11.92
CA MET A 734 -10.44 -29.90 -13.03
C MET A 734 -10.39 -28.42 -13.41
N LEU A 735 -9.29 -27.99 -14.02
CA LEU A 735 -9.17 -26.69 -14.66
C LEU A 735 -9.81 -26.68 -16.05
N PRO A 736 -10.39 -25.55 -16.51
CA PRO A 736 -10.90 -25.42 -17.88
C PRO A 736 -9.81 -25.63 -18.94
N GLU A 737 -10.16 -26.30 -20.05
CA GLU A 737 -9.25 -26.49 -21.19
C GLU A 737 -8.84 -25.16 -21.84
N ALA A 738 -9.73 -24.17 -21.83
CA ALA A 738 -9.49 -22.87 -22.42
C ALA A 738 -8.27 -22.13 -21.84
N LEU A 739 -7.86 -22.45 -20.60
CA LEU A 739 -6.66 -21.83 -19.98
C LEU A 739 -5.40 -22.09 -20.80
N GLY A 740 -5.30 -23.25 -21.47
CA GLY A 740 -4.15 -23.58 -22.34
C GLY A 740 -3.94 -22.65 -23.52
N GLY A 741 -4.97 -21.91 -23.92
CA GLY A 741 -4.94 -20.94 -25.01
C GLY A 741 -4.70 -19.49 -24.58
N MET A 742 -4.66 -19.18 -23.28
CA MET A 742 -4.54 -17.82 -22.73
C MET A 742 -3.08 -17.37 -22.67
N LYS A 743 -2.59 -16.72 -23.72
CA LYS A 743 -1.18 -16.32 -23.86
C LYS A 743 -0.74 -15.22 -22.89
N GLU A 744 -1.67 -14.41 -22.39
CA GLU A 744 -1.41 -13.30 -21.47
C GLU A 744 -1.41 -13.76 -20.00
N LEU A 745 -1.68 -15.05 -19.72
CA LEU A 745 -1.74 -15.57 -18.35
C LEU A 745 -0.34 -15.71 -17.76
N GLU A 746 -0.01 -14.81 -16.84
CA GLU A 746 1.31 -14.70 -16.19
C GLU A 746 1.38 -15.41 -14.84
N GLU A 747 0.24 -15.49 -14.12
CA GLU A 747 0.23 -16.01 -12.75
C GLU A 747 -1.03 -16.82 -12.47
N VAL A 748 -0.83 -18.04 -11.93
CA VAL A 748 -1.90 -18.90 -11.38
C VAL A 748 -1.60 -19.19 -9.92
N VAL A 749 -2.55 -18.86 -9.03
CA VAL A 749 -2.42 -19.06 -7.59
C VAL A 749 -3.53 -19.98 -7.11
N LEU A 750 -3.15 -21.11 -6.53
CA LEU A 750 -4.06 -22.11 -5.95
C LEU A 750 -3.93 -22.10 -4.42
N TYR A 751 -4.98 -21.65 -3.74
CA TYR A 751 -5.04 -21.67 -2.28
C TYR A 751 -5.89 -22.84 -1.78
N SER A 752 -5.30 -23.71 -0.97
CA SER A 752 -6.00 -24.86 -0.34
C SER A 752 -6.84 -25.66 -1.31
N MET A 753 -6.20 -26.10 -2.39
CA MET A 753 -6.81 -26.95 -3.43
C MET A 753 -5.98 -28.23 -3.64
N PRO A 754 -5.91 -29.15 -2.65
CA PRO A 754 -5.01 -30.30 -2.70
C PRO A 754 -5.25 -31.22 -3.90
N LYS A 755 -6.51 -31.44 -4.29
CA LYS A 755 -6.85 -32.25 -5.46
C LYS A 755 -6.27 -31.63 -6.74
N MET A 756 -6.44 -30.33 -6.92
CA MET A 756 -5.98 -29.59 -8.09
C MET A 756 -4.45 -29.56 -8.18
N VAL A 757 -3.77 -29.37 -7.05
CA VAL A 757 -2.30 -29.38 -7.01
C VAL A 757 -1.72 -30.71 -7.49
N GLY A 758 -2.37 -31.85 -7.16
CA GLY A 758 -1.97 -33.16 -7.69
C GLY A 758 -2.09 -33.25 -9.22
N ARG A 759 -3.09 -32.58 -9.81
CA ARG A 759 -3.38 -32.63 -11.24
C ARG A 759 -2.50 -31.71 -12.10
N ILE A 760 -1.91 -30.67 -11.48
CA ILE A 760 -1.04 -29.71 -12.21
C ILE A 760 0.45 -29.99 -12.09
N LYS A 761 0.88 -31.06 -11.39
CA LYS A 761 2.29 -31.44 -11.24
C LYS A 761 2.92 -31.76 -12.60
N GLU A 762 4.20 -31.39 -12.78
CA GLU A 762 4.97 -31.65 -14.00
C GLU A 762 5.07 -33.14 -14.32
N ASP A 763 5.20 -34.01 -13.30
CA ASP A 763 5.32 -35.46 -13.46
C ASP A 763 3.93 -36.12 -13.60
N GLY A 764 3.31 -36.02 -14.78
CA GLY A 764 2.12 -36.77 -15.13
C GLY A 764 0.79 -36.20 -14.66
N GLY A 765 0.73 -34.96 -14.23
CA GLY A 765 -0.51 -34.27 -13.85
C GLY A 765 -1.45 -34.08 -15.06
N GLN A 766 -2.72 -34.48 -14.92
CA GLN A 766 -3.70 -34.44 -16.00
C GLN A 766 -3.98 -33.02 -16.53
N ASP A 767 -3.86 -31.99 -15.70
CA ASP A 767 -4.13 -30.59 -16.04
C ASP A 767 -2.86 -29.74 -16.25
N HIS A 768 -1.67 -30.34 -16.16
CA HIS A 768 -0.41 -29.63 -16.37
C HIS A 768 -0.33 -28.95 -17.73
N HIS A 769 -0.79 -29.60 -18.78
CA HIS A 769 -0.77 -29.07 -20.13
C HIS A 769 -1.56 -27.76 -20.31
N LYS A 770 -2.55 -27.50 -19.45
CA LYS A 770 -3.40 -26.30 -19.48
C LYS A 770 -2.71 -25.06 -18.96
N ILE A 771 -1.71 -25.22 -18.09
CA ILE A 771 -1.02 -24.10 -17.43
C ILE A 771 0.50 -24.12 -17.57
N LYS A 772 1.09 -25.06 -18.32
CA LYS A 772 2.54 -25.20 -18.52
C LYS A 772 3.22 -23.94 -19.09
N HIS A 773 2.45 -23.09 -19.80
CA HIS A 773 2.95 -21.85 -20.39
C HIS A 773 2.98 -20.68 -19.38
N VAL A 774 2.39 -20.84 -18.20
CA VAL A 774 2.29 -19.79 -17.18
C VAL A 774 3.61 -19.66 -16.43
N PRO A 775 4.24 -18.47 -16.40
CA PRO A 775 5.54 -18.28 -15.76
C PRO A 775 5.52 -18.49 -14.24
N VAL A 776 4.41 -18.16 -13.58
CA VAL A 776 4.28 -18.24 -12.13
C VAL A 776 3.11 -19.11 -11.72
N ILE A 777 3.39 -20.28 -11.15
CA ILE A 777 2.36 -21.15 -10.57
C ILE A 777 2.62 -21.27 -9.08
N GLN A 778 1.71 -20.76 -8.24
CA GLN A 778 1.83 -20.81 -6.79
C GLN A 778 0.80 -21.76 -6.21
N THR A 779 1.25 -22.66 -5.37
CA THR A 779 0.38 -23.55 -4.58
C THR A 779 0.57 -23.20 -3.11
N ILE A 780 -0.50 -22.77 -2.46
CA ILE A 780 -0.50 -22.36 -1.06
C ILE A 780 -1.48 -23.26 -0.32
N TRP A 781 -0.98 -23.99 0.67
CA TRP A 781 -1.73 -25.00 1.44
C TRP A 781 -2.47 -24.40 2.64
#